data_c1462e703696672eaaa85bae3e704239
#
_entry.id   c1462e703696672eaaa85bae3e704239
#
_cell.length_a   1.000
_cell.length_b   1.000
_cell.length_c   1.000
_cell.angle_alpha   90.00
_cell.angle_beta   90.00
_cell.angle_gamma   90.00
#
_symmetry.space_group_name_H-M   'P 1'
#
loop_
_entity.id
_entity.type
_entity.pdbx_description
1 polymer ?
#
loop_
_entity_poly.entity_id
_entity_poly.type
_entity_poly.pdbx_seq_one_letter_code
_entity_poly.pdbx_strand_id
1 'polypeptide(L)'
;MKNLIRLLTLLTYSFFIHSQESTSDDTVDSVEEIVTVGTRASLKSGLDKQKESNQVVSIIDSDAIGDFPDETAAEAVRRLSGVSVENDQGEGRYVTLRGMAGGLNAVAMNGALVPAPEGGRKVLLDGLPTELLDSIEVYKTLTPNQDLEGIGGRIEFKTKKATELDEAVLKFRYDTQYNEFSKSTDNPKYSFTYGDKFTESFGAIFGYTFQSKHIISNNNEVGYEPWDIDSNGNKYLGRDWEMRFYDLTRQREGMTLDMDFEYSPNTSFFMNYLFNEYVDDEVRHKDEYRARDVVESSITSTSAAYQRITADKESKKRIETRQIETQIIGGETSFGDLFFKFQVSNSFAEEADDNNIDAKFRSECRIREGDDICGTYSWANPQFINIVLAPAASDLLDPSTYEWDEFEIDYGLIQDREKALKLDFENENFELFDTPMILQFGYKFSTRTKSNNKGNLDGSDAMSPLGMISYSPYTPDKWYFPQNLGFFADPDLLFDAQSQFRPLERDLSKFWETEEEINAFYLMSTFDYANAVVVAGVRHENTSFKTFGYNDGNINDVLNFNRDYGFTAPSINIKYFLDDNTQLRGSFYRSLSRPGFGETAPIADISENEGSNQFRGSMGNPDLEPYEADNLDFSYEYYDDGFVFTAGVFYKDIENTIYPRILANQTIGGIFFTELETYANAGSSSILGIELNLFAELDNYLPLDGFFAAFNTTLSDGESNFDTGLGTFTIPFRKLSEENANLSLGYDKGKIDARLAVNYRSSYLDYLGDEGEDLLDSGFNYGFIRFTDDYLSYDLTAKYQYSDNLSFKFEGKNLGNRPEYYYWNTSDRLSQYDEYGYTLSFGVRYSY
;
A
#
# COMPACT_ATOMS: atom_id res chain seq x y z
N MET A 1 -5.74 24.81 8.15
CA MET A 1 -4.60 25.67 8.48
C MET A 1 -4.87 26.71 9.58
N LYS A 2 -5.80 27.70 9.46
CA LYS A 2 -6.02 28.73 10.51
C LYS A 2 -6.47 28.20 11.89
N ASN A 3 -7.21 27.12 11.98
CA ASN A 3 -7.70 26.55 13.25
C ASN A 3 -6.70 25.60 13.91
N LEU A 4 -5.90 24.90 13.11
CA LEU A 4 -4.83 24.01 13.59
C LEU A 4 -3.65 24.82 14.16
N ILE A 5 -3.28 25.92 13.52
CA ILE A 5 -2.28 26.87 14.02
C ILE A 5 -2.72 27.50 15.37
N ARG A 6 -4.01 27.75 15.55
CA ARG A 6 -4.54 28.24 16.84
C ARG A 6 -4.49 27.20 17.96
N LEU A 7 -4.70 25.93 17.64
CA LEU A 7 -4.57 24.82 18.62
C LEU A 7 -3.10 24.58 19.01
N LEU A 8 -2.19 24.59 18.03
CA LEU A 8 -0.74 24.49 18.24
C LEU A 8 -0.20 25.70 19.03
N THR A 9 -0.67 26.92 18.75
CA THR A 9 -0.23 28.12 19.51
C THR A 9 -0.75 28.11 20.94
N LEU A 10 -1.90 27.51 21.23
CA LEU A 10 -2.41 27.35 22.60
C LEU A 10 -1.63 26.27 23.36
N LEU A 11 -1.24 25.17 22.72
CA LEU A 11 -0.42 24.12 23.33
C LEU A 11 1.02 24.61 23.62
N THR A 12 1.66 25.30 22.67
CA THR A 12 3.02 25.84 22.87
C THR A 12 3.11 26.95 23.90
N TYR A 13 2.05 27.77 24.04
CA TYR A 13 2.05 28.86 25.03
C TYR A 13 1.88 28.35 26.47
N SER A 14 1.29 27.17 26.67
CA SER A 14 1.14 26.55 28.00
C SER A 14 2.43 25.86 28.47
N PHE A 15 3.29 25.40 27.55
CA PHE A 15 4.53 24.66 27.89
C PHE A 15 5.71 25.54 28.25
N PHE A 16 5.76 26.79 27.79
CA PHE A 16 6.92 27.69 28.07
C PHE A 16 6.90 28.43 29.41
N ILE A 17 5.90 28.23 30.28
CA ILE A 17 5.75 29.04 31.52
C ILE A 17 6.25 28.34 32.77
N HIS A 18 6.66 27.06 32.76
CA HIS A 18 7.09 26.37 34.00
C HIS A 18 8.39 25.56 33.80
N SER A 19 9.50 26.24 33.72
CA SER A 19 10.78 25.66 34.08
C SER A 19 11.29 26.33 35.37
N GLN A 20 10.97 25.77 36.51
CA GLN A 20 11.63 26.10 37.76
C GLN A 20 12.17 24.83 38.40
N GLU A 21 13.49 24.86 38.69
CA GLU A 21 14.25 23.82 39.37
C GLU A 21 13.59 23.40 40.68
N SER A 22 13.48 22.09 40.91
CA SER A 22 13.29 21.52 42.25
C SER A 22 14.33 20.43 42.49
N THR A 23 15.27 20.74 43.33
CA THR A 23 16.13 19.73 43.96
C THR A 23 15.31 18.96 44.97
N SER A 24 15.28 17.65 44.92
CA SER A 24 14.83 16.83 46.02
C SER A 24 15.67 15.56 46.19
N ASP A 25 15.89 15.28 47.40
CA ASP A 25 16.76 14.31 48.05
C ASP A 25 16.21 12.87 47.92
N ASP A 26 17.16 11.93 47.90
CA ASP A 26 16.94 10.49 47.75
C ASP A 26 16.28 9.79 48.95
N THR A 27 15.38 8.83 48.64
CA THR A 27 15.41 7.50 49.28
C THR A 27 14.75 6.48 48.35
N VAL A 28 15.57 5.60 47.81
CA VAL A 28 15.15 4.48 46.95
C VAL A 28 14.61 3.35 47.82
N ASP A 29 13.33 3.07 47.75
CA ASP A 29 12.81 1.73 48.04
C ASP A 29 12.65 1.00 46.69
N SER A 30 13.55 0.06 46.43
CA SER A 30 13.48 -0.82 45.25
C SER A 30 12.35 -1.80 45.44
N VAL A 31 11.19 -1.48 44.88
CA VAL A 31 10.20 -2.49 44.48
C VAL A 31 10.66 -2.97 43.12
N GLU A 32 10.97 -4.25 42.98
CA GLU A 32 11.11 -4.90 41.66
C GLU A 32 9.77 -4.74 40.93
N GLU A 33 9.72 -3.73 40.09
CA GLU A 33 8.63 -3.54 39.17
C GLU A 33 8.76 -4.66 38.14
N ILE A 34 7.82 -5.62 38.14
CA ILE A 34 7.66 -6.55 37.04
C ILE A 34 7.23 -5.69 35.87
N VAL A 35 8.20 -5.35 35.03
CA VAL A 35 8.00 -4.51 33.83
C VAL A 35 7.19 -5.35 32.82
N THR A 36 5.88 -5.33 32.93
CA THR A 36 5.03 -5.57 31.79
C THR A 36 5.26 -4.39 30.86
N VAL A 37 5.98 -4.61 29.76
CA VAL A 37 6.25 -3.57 28.76
C VAL A 37 4.92 -3.15 28.17
N GLY A 38 4.39 -2.02 28.65
CA GLY A 38 3.15 -1.44 28.17
C GLY A 38 3.40 -0.63 26.89
N THR A 39 2.33 -0.13 26.28
CA THR A 39 2.40 0.69 25.08
C THR A 39 3.29 1.91 25.21
N ARG A 40 3.28 2.58 26.37
CA ARG A 40 4.11 3.75 26.62
C ARG A 40 5.60 3.41 26.53
N ALA A 41 6.00 2.30 27.15
CA ALA A 41 7.39 1.84 27.15
C ALA A 41 7.85 1.43 25.74
N SER A 42 7.00 0.81 24.96
CA SER A 42 7.28 0.41 23.60
C SER A 42 7.43 1.60 22.64
N LEU A 43 6.56 2.62 22.75
CA LEU A 43 6.73 3.87 21.99
C LEU A 43 8.05 4.56 22.36
N LYS A 44 8.42 4.58 23.66
CA LYS A 44 9.68 5.14 24.13
C LYS A 44 10.88 4.36 23.57
N SER A 45 10.85 3.03 23.58
CA SER A 45 11.88 2.17 22.98
C SER A 45 12.10 2.49 21.49
N GLY A 46 11.02 2.64 20.71
CA GLY A 46 11.11 3.04 19.30
C GLY A 46 11.76 4.44 19.13
N LEU A 47 11.43 5.40 19.99
CA LEU A 47 12.02 6.74 19.97
C LEU A 47 13.49 6.74 20.41
N ASP A 48 13.88 5.90 21.36
CA ASP A 48 15.28 5.73 21.79
C ASP A 48 16.13 5.13 20.66
N LYS A 49 15.65 4.08 19.99
CA LYS A 49 16.28 3.51 18.79
C LYS A 49 16.38 4.54 17.66
N GLN A 50 15.38 5.41 17.48
CA GLN A 50 15.42 6.53 16.53
C GLN A 50 16.51 7.54 16.90
N LYS A 51 16.66 7.91 18.18
CA LYS A 51 17.72 8.80 18.69
C LYS A 51 19.11 8.25 18.37
N GLU A 52 19.32 6.96 18.55
CA GLU A 52 20.60 6.28 18.34
C GLU A 52 20.97 6.15 16.86
N SER A 53 20.01 5.97 15.98
CA SER A 53 20.25 5.81 14.54
C SER A 53 21.09 6.94 13.94
N ASN A 54 21.92 6.65 12.94
CA ASN A 54 22.64 7.64 12.15
C ASN A 54 21.87 8.15 10.93
N GLN A 55 20.67 7.61 10.69
CA GLN A 55 19.76 7.98 9.60
C GLN A 55 18.49 8.61 10.15
N VAL A 56 17.76 9.33 9.34
CA VAL A 56 16.38 9.71 9.66
C VAL A 56 15.51 8.48 9.49
N VAL A 57 15.01 7.94 10.57
CA VAL A 57 14.22 6.71 10.64
C VAL A 57 13.04 6.90 11.60
N SER A 58 11.93 6.24 11.34
CA SER A 58 10.83 6.08 12.29
C SER A 58 10.67 4.61 12.62
N ILE A 59 10.56 4.25 13.88
CA ILE A 59 10.58 2.86 14.35
C ILE A 59 9.33 2.55 15.17
N ILE A 60 8.71 1.41 14.88
CA ILE A 60 7.67 0.80 15.71
C ILE A 60 8.25 -0.50 16.27
N ASP A 61 8.29 -0.59 17.59
CA ASP A 61 8.77 -1.79 18.30
C ASP A 61 7.66 -2.84 18.43
N SER A 62 8.01 -4.11 18.55
CA SER A 62 7.10 -5.26 18.54
C SER A 62 5.96 -5.17 19.56
N ASP A 63 6.23 -4.62 20.74
CA ASP A 63 5.20 -4.52 21.77
C ASP A 63 4.14 -3.45 21.40
N ALA A 64 4.51 -2.39 20.68
CA ALA A 64 3.57 -1.39 20.18
C ALA A 64 2.75 -1.91 19.00
N ILE A 65 3.32 -2.76 18.15
CA ILE A 65 2.63 -3.33 16.99
C ILE A 65 1.38 -4.11 17.42
N GLY A 66 1.50 -4.92 18.48
CA GLY A 66 0.39 -5.73 18.97
C GLY A 66 -0.64 -4.96 19.79
N ASP A 67 -0.37 -3.75 20.21
CA ASP A 67 -1.23 -2.98 21.11
C ASP A 67 -2.12 -1.95 20.41
N PHE A 68 -1.88 -1.63 19.13
CA PHE A 68 -2.83 -0.88 18.31
C PHE A 68 -3.86 -1.84 17.67
N PRO A 69 -5.01 -1.33 17.20
CA PRO A 69 -5.94 -2.13 16.41
C PRO A 69 -5.41 -2.35 14.99
N ASP A 70 -4.16 -2.81 14.90
CA ASP A 70 -3.43 -2.99 13.65
C ASP A 70 -3.42 -4.47 13.28
N GLU A 71 -4.12 -4.80 12.21
CA GLU A 71 -4.23 -6.18 11.72
C GLU A 71 -3.06 -6.55 10.80
N THR A 72 -2.53 -5.55 10.10
CA THR A 72 -1.51 -5.72 9.07
C THR A 72 -0.34 -4.76 9.28
N ALA A 73 0.78 -5.05 8.63
CA ALA A 73 1.96 -4.18 8.67
C ALA A 73 1.65 -2.79 8.06
N ALA A 74 0.80 -2.70 7.04
CA ALA A 74 0.38 -1.43 6.45
C ALA A 74 -0.31 -0.51 7.47
N GLU A 75 -1.19 -1.08 8.28
CA GLU A 75 -1.91 -0.31 9.30
C GLU A 75 -1.02 0.12 10.45
N ALA A 76 -0.06 -0.73 10.85
CA ALA A 76 0.90 -0.39 11.89
C ALA A 76 1.73 0.84 11.50
N VAL A 77 2.30 0.87 10.29
CA VAL A 77 3.15 1.99 9.84
C VAL A 77 2.37 3.28 9.60
N ARG A 78 1.05 3.24 9.43
CA ARG A 78 0.19 4.44 9.27
C ARG A 78 0.38 5.48 10.37
N ARG A 79 0.78 5.06 11.57
CA ARG A 79 0.96 5.94 12.73
C ARG A 79 2.29 6.67 12.76
N LEU A 80 3.18 6.40 11.81
CA LEU A 80 4.46 7.06 11.69
C LEU A 80 4.35 8.37 10.89
N SER A 81 5.19 9.34 11.23
CA SER A 81 5.26 10.59 10.46
C SER A 81 5.75 10.34 9.04
N GLY A 82 5.18 11.05 8.07
CA GLY A 82 5.51 10.88 6.65
C GLY A 82 4.92 9.64 6.01
N VAL A 83 4.07 8.88 6.71
CA VAL A 83 3.46 7.67 6.20
C VAL A 83 1.96 7.88 6.02
N SER A 84 1.44 7.48 4.86
CA SER A 84 0.02 7.32 4.61
C SER A 84 -0.27 5.94 4.01
N VAL A 85 -1.52 5.49 4.10
CA VAL A 85 -1.92 4.16 3.66
C VAL A 85 -3.16 4.28 2.78
N GLU A 86 -3.08 3.64 1.63
CA GLU A 86 -4.23 3.43 0.76
C GLU A 86 -4.98 2.20 1.26
N ASN A 87 -6.29 2.30 1.40
CA ASN A 87 -7.11 1.18 1.82
C ASN A 87 -7.69 0.45 0.61
N ASP A 88 -8.06 -0.80 0.85
CA ASP A 88 -8.87 -1.62 -0.04
C ASP A 88 -9.93 -2.34 0.81
N GLN A 89 -11.19 -2.02 0.55
CA GLN A 89 -12.35 -2.55 1.31
C GLN A 89 -12.16 -2.42 2.84
N GLY A 90 -11.69 -1.24 3.28
CA GLY A 90 -11.53 -0.89 4.69
C GLY A 90 -10.26 -1.43 5.36
N GLU A 91 -9.38 -2.12 4.64
CA GLU A 91 -8.08 -2.59 5.13
C GLU A 91 -6.93 -1.84 4.44
N GLY A 92 -5.89 -1.52 5.20
CA GLY A 92 -4.69 -0.88 4.66
C GLY A 92 -3.92 -1.83 3.76
N ARG A 93 -3.67 -1.45 2.51
CA ARG A 93 -3.03 -2.30 1.50
C ARG A 93 -1.66 -1.80 1.06
N TYR A 94 -1.57 -0.57 0.58
CA TYR A 94 -0.33 0.02 0.10
C TYR A 94 0.14 1.16 0.98
N VAL A 95 1.44 1.23 1.18
CA VAL A 95 2.07 2.29 1.98
C VAL A 95 2.71 3.32 1.07
N THR A 96 2.38 4.58 1.34
CA THR A 96 2.95 5.75 0.69
C THR A 96 3.89 6.45 1.69
N LEU A 97 5.15 6.64 1.31
CA LEU A 97 6.14 7.34 2.14
C LEU A 97 6.41 8.73 1.57
N ARG A 98 6.18 9.79 2.36
CA ARG A 98 6.41 11.19 1.94
C ARG A 98 5.78 11.52 0.58
N GLY A 99 4.59 10.98 0.32
CA GLY A 99 3.87 11.13 -0.94
C GLY A 99 4.29 10.18 -2.06
N MET A 100 5.34 9.38 -1.88
CA MET A 100 5.75 8.39 -2.87
C MET A 100 4.86 7.16 -2.79
N ALA A 101 4.18 6.84 -3.89
CA ALA A 101 3.34 5.65 -4.02
C ALA A 101 4.12 4.36 -3.76
N GLY A 102 3.43 3.28 -3.39
CA GLY A 102 4.04 2.02 -2.97
C GLY A 102 5.11 1.46 -3.91
N GLY A 103 4.99 1.66 -5.22
CA GLY A 103 5.98 1.22 -6.21
C GLY A 103 7.30 2.00 -6.21
N LEU A 104 7.33 3.17 -5.56
CA LEU A 104 8.51 4.02 -5.40
C LEU A 104 9.19 3.83 -4.02
N ASN A 105 8.74 2.86 -3.22
CA ASN A 105 9.27 2.52 -1.92
C ASN A 105 9.89 1.12 -1.95
N ALA A 106 10.98 0.91 -1.22
CA ALA A 106 11.55 -0.41 -1.02
C ALA A 106 10.97 -1.09 0.22
N VAL A 107 10.73 -2.38 0.14
CA VAL A 107 10.33 -3.22 1.28
C VAL A 107 11.33 -4.36 1.42
N ALA A 108 11.81 -4.58 2.63
CA ALA A 108 12.76 -5.64 2.91
C ALA A 108 12.51 -6.31 4.26
N MET A 109 13.05 -7.50 4.43
CA MET A 109 13.07 -8.26 5.68
C MET A 109 14.51 -8.65 6.00
N ASN A 110 15.02 -8.24 7.15
CA ASN A 110 16.40 -8.49 7.59
C ASN A 110 17.44 -8.22 6.47
N GLY A 111 17.22 -7.17 5.65
CA GLY A 111 18.10 -6.76 4.56
C GLY A 111 17.85 -7.45 3.21
N ALA A 112 17.02 -8.47 3.12
CA ALA A 112 16.60 -9.09 1.86
C ALA A 112 15.36 -8.39 1.29
N LEU A 113 15.35 -8.12 -0.02
CA LEU A 113 14.19 -7.53 -0.70
C LEU A 113 12.99 -8.47 -0.60
N VAL A 114 11.81 -7.91 -0.31
CA VAL A 114 10.52 -8.60 -0.41
C VAL A 114 9.94 -8.32 -1.80
N PRO A 115 9.74 -9.35 -2.65
CA PRO A 115 9.17 -9.15 -3.98
C PRO A 115 7.67 -8.87 -3.92
N ALA A 116 7.14 -8.31 -5.02
CA ALA A 116 5.74 -7.96 -5.13
C ALA A 116 4.94 -9.10 -5.82
N PRO A 117 3.84 -9.59 -5.26
CA PRO A 117 3.04 -10.63 -5.91
C PRO A 117 2.33 -10.14 -7.18
N GLU A 118 1.87 -8.89 -7.20
CA GLU A 118 1.21 -8.28 -8.36
C GLU A 118 2.18 -7.88 -9.48
N GLY A 119 1.67 -7.52 -10.67
CA GLY A 119 2.45 -7.20 -11.87
C GLY A 119 3.45 -6.05 -11.76
N GLY A 120 3.30 -5.16 -10.78
CA GLY A 120 4.20 -4.03 -10.52
C GLY A 120 5.35 -4.34 -9.55
N ARG A 121 5.90 -3.26 -8.94
CA ARG A 121 6.92 -3.34 -7.87
C ARG A 121 6.34 -3.06 -6.48
N LYS A 122 5.07 -2.69 -6.37
CA LYS A 122 4.40 -2.42 -5.10
C LYS A 122 4.28 -3.67 -4.26
N VAL A 123 4.84 -3.66 -3.07
CA VAL A 123 4.66 -4.75 -2.10
C VAL A 123 3.36 -4.52 -1.34
N LEU A 124 2.54 -5.56 -1.26
CA LEU A 124 1.31 -5.61 -0.51
C LEU A 124 1.62 -5.89 0.96
N LEU A 125 1.23 -4.99 1.84
CA LEU A 125 1.46 -5.13 3.28
C LEU A 125 0.19 -5.54 4.05
N ASP A 126 -0.93 -5.74 3.35
CA ASP A 126 -2.20 -6.22 3.91
C ASP A 126 -2.15 -7.70 4.33
N GLY A 127 -1.28 -8.48 3.72
CA GLY A 127 -1.06 -9.88 4.05
C GLY A 127 -0.09 -10.13 5.21
N LEU A 128 0.84 -9.20 5.51
CA LEU A 128 1.92 -9.42 6.48
C LEU A 128 1.43 -9.22 7.93
N PRO A 129 1.38 -10.29 8.75
CA PRO A 129 0.95 -10.20 10.13
C PRO A 129 2.03 -9.59 11.03
N THR A 130 1.63 -8.62 11.84
CA THR A 130 2.54 -7.88 12.72
C THR A 130 3.07 -8.70 13.90
N GLU A 131 2.35 -9.75 14.29
CA GLU A 131 2.68 -10.59 15.47
C GLU A 131 3.99 -11.35 15.33
N LEU A 132 4.49 -11.50 14.12
CA LEU A 132 5.71 -12.26 13.80
C LEU A 132 6.97 -11.39 13.73
N LEU A 133 6.83 -10.07 13.87
CA LEU A 133 7.91 -9.11 13.75
C LEU A 133 8.44 -8.68 15.12
N ASP A 134 9.70 -8.26 15.17
CA ASP A 134 10.30 -7.57 16.30
C ASP A 134 10.09 -6.06 16.21
N SER A 135 10.41 -5.49 15.05
CA SER A 135 10.18 -4.09 14.76
C SER A 135 9.90 -3.85 13.30
N ILE A 136 9.29 -2.70 12.99
CA ILE A 136 9.18 -2.12 11.66
C ILE A 136 9.94 -0.81 11.65
N GLU A 137 10.94 -0.72 10.79
CA GLU A 137 11.79 0.46 10.65
C GLU A 137 11.51 1.14 9.30
N VAL A 138 11.17 2.41 9.31
CA VAL A 138 10.92 3.21 8.10
C VAL A 138 12.06 4.20 7.93
N TYR A 139 13.04 3.82 7.09
CA TYR A 139 14.18 4.66 6.74
C TYR A 139 13.77 5.71 5.73
N LYS A 140 13.94 6.96 6.10
CA LYS A 140 13.59 8.13 5.27
C LYS A 140 14.81 8.71 4.55
N THR A 141 16.01 8.32 4.96
CA THR A 141 17.30 8.63 4.31
C THR A 141 18.08 7.35 4.10
N LEU A 142 18.88 7.27 3.04
CA LEU A 142 19.64 6.07 2.69
C LEU A 142 21.13 6.25 2.96
N THR A 143 21.79 5.14 3.28
CA THR A 143 23.25 5.00 3.38
C THR A 143 23.77 4.04 2.30
N PRO A 144 25.06 4.10 1.92
CA PRO A 144 25.60 3.33 0.80
C PRO A 144 25.50 1.80 0.95
N ASN A 145 25.42 1.27 2.15
CA ASN A 145 25.26 -0.16 2.43
C ASN A 145 23.84 -0.69 2.20
N GLN A 146 22.88 0.21 1.96
CA GLN A 146 21.50 -0.10 1.58
C GLN A 146 21.32 -0.05 0.06
N ASP A 147 20.33 -0.77 -0.48
CA ASP A 147 19.98 -0.71 -1.88
C ASP A 147 19.48 0.69 -2.25
N LEU A 148 19.77 1.13 -3.47
CA LEU A 148 19.38 2.48 -3.93
C LEU A 148 17.89 2.59 -4.25
N GLU A 149 17.20 1.47 -4.39
CA GLU A 149 15.78 1.44 -4.70
C GLU A 149 14.94 2.01 -3.55
N GLY A 150 13.97 2.88 -3.89
CA GLY A 150 13.08 3.53 -2.94
C GLY A 150 13.30 5.02 -2.80
N ILE A 151 12.78 5.82 -3.73
CA ILE A 151 12.82 7.29 -3.66
C ILE A 151 12.07 7.82 -2.43
N GLY A 152 10.95 7.18 -2.07
CA GLY A 152 10.19 7.56 -0.87
C GLY A 152 10.92 7.20 0.41
N GLY A 153 11.54 6.04 0.43
CA GLY A 153 12.24 5.45 1.56
C GLY A 153 12.23 3.93 1.52
N ARG A 154 12.66 3.34 2.62
CA ARG A 154 12.73 1.88 2.79
C ARG A 154 11.98 1.44 4.05
N ILE A 155 11.09 0.47 3.91
CA ILE A 155 10.43 -0.22 5.02
C ILE A 155 11.20 -1.51 5.26
N GLU A 156 11.69 -1.67 6.49
CA GLU A 156 12.48 -2.83 6.90
C GLU A 156 11.77 -3.57 8.02
N PHE A 157 11.42 -4.81 7.79
CA PHE A 157 10.89 -5.73 8.80
C PHE A 157 12.04 -6.44 9.49
N LYS A 158 12.05 -6.41 10.81
CA LYS A 158 13.03 -7.09 11.63
C LYS A 158 12.40 -8.24 12.39
N THR A 159 13.11 -9.36 12.49
CA THR A 159 12.76 -10.48 13.35
C THR A 159 13.68 -10.54 14.57
N LYS A 160 13.21 -11.13 15.67
CA LYS A 160 14.00 -11.29 16.89
C LYS A 160 15.13 -12.30 16.71
N LYS A 161 16.26 -12.03 17.32
CA LYS A 161 17.33 -13.02 17.47
C LYS A 161 17.06 -13.93 18.67
N ALA A 162 17.12 -15.22 18.45
CA ALA A 162 16.86 -16.21 19.47
C ALA A 162 17.96 -16.23 20.57
N THR A 163 19.18 -15.86 20.22
CA THR A 163 20.30 -15.77 21.17
C THR A 163 20.20 -14.57 22.13
N GLU A 164 19.37 -13.58 21.82
CA GLU A 164 19.09 -12.43 22.67
C GLU A 164 17.96 -12.68 23.70
N LEU A 165 17.36 -13.87 23.69
CA LEU A 165 16.35 -14.26 24.68
C LEU A 165 17.01 -14.56 26.03
N ASP A 166 16.56 -13.89 27.10
CA ASP A 166 16.98 -14.17 28.46
C ASP A 166 16.29 -15.43 29.02
N GLU A 167 15.04 -15.64 28.65
CA GLU A 167 14.20 -16.78 29.08
C GLU A 167 13.39 -17.32 27.90
N ALA A 168 12.89 -18.56 28.03
CA ALA A 168 11.99 -19.14 27.05
C ALA A 168 10.71 -18.31 26.93
N VAL A 169 10.29 -18.04 25.71
CA VAL A 169 9.07 -17.28 25.39
C VAL A 169 8.01 -18.23 24.86
N LEU A 170 6.82 -18.20 25.46
CA LEU A 170 5.64 -18.89 24.96
C LEU A 170 4.48 -17.91 24.95
N LYS A 171 4.00 -17.55 23.74
CA LYS A 171 2.85 -16.65 23.56
C LYS A 171 1.75 -17.38 22.81
N PHE A 172 0.53 -17.21 23.27
CA PHE A 172 -0.68 -17.64 22.59
C PHE A 172 -1.70 -16.52 22.60
N ARG A 173 -2.35 -16.29 21.47
CA ARG A 173 -3.36 -15.27 21.28
C ARG A 173 -4.55 -15.86 20.55
N TYR A 174 -5.74 -15.47 20.97
CA TYR A 174 -6.99 -15.72 20.27
C TYR A 174 -7.82 -14.45 20.27
N ASP A 175 -8.26 -14.00 19.11
CA ASP A 175 -9.17 -12.88 18.94
C ASP A 175 -10.36 -13.32 18.08
N THR A 176 -11.52 -12.72 18.30
CA THR A 176 -12.68 -12.77 17.40
C THR A 176 -13.16 -11.37 17.10
N GLN A 177 -13.72 -11.17 15.91
CA GLN A 177 -14.10 -9.85 15.42
C GLN A 177 -15.57 -9.80 15.02
N TYR A 178 -16.21 -8.67 15.25
CA TYR A 178 -17.53 -8.33 14.77
C TYR A 178 -17.43 -7.13 13.80
N ASN A 179 -17.99 -7.27 12.61
CA ASN A 179 -18.14 -6.15 11.68
C ASN A 179 -19.61 -5.75 11.58
N GLU A 180 -19.88 -4.44 11.48
CA GLU A 180 -21.23 -3.87 11.44
C GLU A 180 -22.06 -4.42 10.28
N PHE A 181 -21.47 -4.58 9.10
CA PHE A 181 -22.17 -4.99 7.89
C PHE A 181 -22.33 -6.50 7.78
N SER A 182 -21.27 -7.27 7.98
CA SER A 182 -21.36 -8.72 7.95
C SER A 182 -22.15 -9.29 9.13
N LYS A 183 -22.24 -8.55 10.26
CA LYS A 183 -22.88 -8.99 11.51
C LYS A 183 -22.41 -10.37 12.00
N SER A 184 -21.24 -10.77 11.51
CA SER A 184 -20.61 -12.04 11.85
C SER A 184 -19.65 -11.84 13.01
N THR A 185 -19.60 -12.84 13.90
CA THR A 185 -18.58 -12.98 14.94
C THR A 185 -17.70 -14.22 14.69
N ASP A 186 -17.92 -14.92 13.59
CA ASP A 186 -17.11 -16.07 13.16
C ASP A 186 -15.90 -15.58 12.34
N ASN A 187 -15.07 -14.77 12.98
CA ASN A 187 -13.88 -14.15 12.40
C ASN A 187 -12.68 -14.43 13.33
N PRO A 188 -12.22 -15.70 13.43
CA PRO A 188 -11.14 -16.06 14.33
C PRO A 188 -9.80 -15.53 13.85
N LYS A 189 -9.00 -15.06 14.81
CA LYS A 189 -7.57 -14.84 14.66
C LYS A 189 -6.85 -15.52 15.81
N TYR A 190 -5.84 -16.31 15.51
CA TYR A 190 -4.99 -16.89 16.53
C TYR A 190 -3.53 -16.84 16.13
N SER A 191 -2.68 -16.65 17.13
CA SER A 191 -1.24 -16.72 16.92
C SER A 191 -0.57 -17.51 18.04
N PHE A 192 0.54 -18.10 17.69
CA PHE A 192 1.40 -18.86 18.57
C PHE A 192 2.85 -18.47 18.33
N THR A 193 3.60 -18.20 19.39
CA THR A 193 5.04 -17.96 19.31
C THR A 193 5.71 -18.76 20.39
N TYR A 194 6.73 -19.52 20.02
CA TYR A 194 7.64 -20.20 20.95
C TYR A 194 9.09 -19.89 20.58
N GLY A 195 9.87 -19.47 21.55
CA GLY A 195 11.29 -19.22 21.40
C GLY A 195 12.07 -19.63 22.63
N ASP A 196 13.26 -20.16 22.42
CA ASP A 196 14.14 -20.57 23.50
C ASP A 196 15.60 -20.52 23.05
N LYS A 197 16.48 -20.25 24.00
CA LYS A 197 17.92 -20.49 23.89
C LYS A 197 18.22 -21.89 24.39
N PHE A 198 18.14 -22.89 23.50
CA PHE A 198 18.26 -24.31 23.83
C PHE A 198 19.63 -24.70 24.39
N THR A 199 20.67 -23.96 24.01
CA THR A 199 22.04 -24.08 24.53
C THR A 199 22.67 -22.70 24.60
N GLU A 200 23.85 -22.58 25.24
CA GLU A 200 24.61 -21.33 25.26
C GLU A 200 24.92 -20.78 23.85
N SER A 201 24.92 -21.64 22.85
CA SER A 201 25.31 -21.29 21.47
C SER A 201 24.21 -21.47 20.41
N PHE A 202 23.01 -21.91 20.77
CA PHE A 202 21.94 -22.14 19.81
C PHE A 202 20.58 -21.75 20.38
N GLY A 203 19.90 -20.88 19.67
CA GLY A 203 18.52 -20.52 19.92
C GLY A 203 17.66 -20.59 18.66
N ALA A 204 16.36 -20.72 18.84
CA ALA A 204 15.39 -20.63 17.77
C ALA A 204 14.07 -20.02 18.26
N ILE A 205 13.42 -19.25 17.37
CA ILE A 205 12.07 -18.69 17.56
C ILE A 205 11.20 -19.17 16.40
N PHE A 206 10.06 -19.74 16.74
CA PHE A 206 9.02 -20.12 15.78
C PHE A 206 7.75 -19.31 16.06
N GLY A 207 7.18 -18.73 15.04
CA GLY A 207 5.93 -18.02 15.07
C GLY A 207 4.96 -18.55 14.02
N TYR A 208 3.67 -18.60 14.37
CA TYR A 208 2.57 -18.96 13.48
C TYR A 208 1.38 -18.08 13.76
N THR A 209 0.67 -17.65 12.72
CA THR A 209 -0.56 -16.89 12.81
C THR A 209 -1.54 -17.32 11.74
N PHE A 210 -2.82 -17.29 12.10
CA PHE A 210 -3.93 -17.51 11.19
C PHE A 210 -5.04 -16.52 11.50
N GLN A 211 -5.66 -15.97 10.45
CA GLN A 211 -6.84 -15.13 10.55
C GLN A 211 -7.83 -15.51 9.44
N SER A 212 -9.12 -15.55 9.77
CA SER A 212 -10.20 -15.57 8.80
C SER A 212 -11.16 -14.42 9.10
N LYS A 213 -11.52 -13.62 8.10
CA LYS A 213 -12.34 -12.42 8.26
C LYS A 213 -13.39 -12.36 7.16
N HIS A 214 -14.66 -12.34 7.57
CA HIS A 214 -15.79 -12.14 6.67
C HIS A 214 -16.10 -10.64 6.57
N ILE A 215 -16.03 -10.09 5.37
CA ILE A 215 -16.21 -8.67 5.05
C ILE A 215 -17.40 -8.55 4.11
N ILE A 216 -18.25 -7.57 4.38
CA ILE A 216 -19.24 -7.08 3.43
C ILE A 216 -18.93 -5.62 3.17
N SER A 217 -18.88 -5.26 1.90
CA SER A 217 -18.76 -3.87 1.49
C SER A 217 -19.78 -3.51 0.43
N ASN A 218 -20.19 -2.24 0.46
CA ASN A 218 -21.07 -1.62 -0.52
C ASN A 218 -20.28 -0.57 -1.28
N ASN A 219 -20.47 -0.57 -2.58
CA ASN A 219 -19.82 0.40 -3.46
C ASN A 219 -20.87 1.04 -4.36
N ASN A 220 -20.76 2.35 -4.55
CA ASN A 220 -21.55 3.14 -5.46
C ASN A 220 -20.59 3.90 -6.35
N GLU A 221 -20.60 3.60 -7.63
CA GLU A 221 -19.59 4.06 -8.59
C GLU A 221 -20.24 4.60 -9.85
N VAL A 222 -19.56 5.50 -10.52
CA VAL A 222 -19.88 5.94 -11.87
C VAL A 222 -18.69 5.62 -12.76
N GLY A 223 -18.98 5.12 -13.95
CA GLY A 223 -17.96 4.77 -14.92
C GLY A 223 -17.08 5.94 -15.30
N TYR A 224 -16.13 5.68 -16.17
CA TYR A 224 -15.22 6.69 -16.69
C TYR A 224 -15.99 7.75 -17.51
N GLU A 225 -15.61 9.03 -17.34
CA GLU A 225 -16.26 10.19 -18.01
C GLU A 225 -17.80 10.26 -17.90
N PRO A 226 -18.35 10.09 -16.70
CA PRO A 226 -19.80 9.95 -16.56
C PRO A 226 -20.56 11.27 -16.70
N TRP A 227 -19.86 12.41 -16.66
CA TRP A 227 -20.45 13.74 -16.59
C TRP A 227 -20.32 14.48 -17.90
N ASP A 228 -21.47 14.66 -18.58
CA ASP A 228 -21.61 15.51 -19.76
C ASP A 228 -22.06 16.92 -19.41
N ILE A 229 -22.00 17.83 -20.39
CA ILE A 229 -22.44 19.22 -20.26
C ILE A 229 -23.43 19.52 -21.40
N ASP A 230 -24.64 20.00 -21.05
CA ASP A 230 -25.62 20.44 -22.04
C ASP A 230 -25.22 21.76 -22.73
N SER A 231 -25.99 22.16 -23.75
CA SER A 231 -25.75 23.42 -24.48
C SER A 231 -25.87 24.68 -23.62
N ASN A 232 -26.41 24.59 -22.42
CA ASN A 232 -26.60 25.71 -21.47
C ASN A 232 -25.53 25.71 -20.39
N GLY A 233 -24.60 24.75 -20.38
CA GLY A 233 -23.56 24.60 -19.37
C GLY A 233 -23.97 23.81 -18.13
N ASN A 234 -25.15 23.17 -18.13
CA ASN A 234 -25.57 22.31 -17.04
C ASN A 234 -24.93 20.93 -17.17
N LYS A 235 -24.41 20.41 -16.08
CA LYS A 235 -23.85 19.08 -15.99
C LYS A 235 -24.96 18.04 -15.83
N TYR A 236 -24.82 16.90 -16.48
CA TYR A 236 -25.70 15.76 -16.27
C TYR A 236 -24.90 14.45 -16.36
N LEU A 237 -25.42 13.38 -15.76
CA LEU A 237 -24.82 12.06 -15.83
C LEU A 237 -25.13 11.48 -17.22
N GLY A 238 -24.09 11.33 -18.06
CA GLY A 238 -24.20 10.91 -19.45
C GLY A 238 -24.01 9.42 -19.69
N ARG A 239 -23.56 8.67 -18.71
CA ARG A 239 -23.13 7.27 -18.86
C ARG A 239 -23.56 6.39 -17.69
N ASP A 240 -22.66 5.58 -17.21
CA ASP A 240 -22.89 4.42 -16.37
C ASP A 240 -22.92 4.79 -14.89
N TRP A 241 -23.85 4.22 -14.19
CA TRP A 241 -23.92 4.24 -12.75
C TRP A 241 -24.06 2.82 -12.23
N GLU A 242 -23.26 2.47 -11.24
CA GLU A 242 -23.11 1.12 -10.71
C GLU A 242 -23.35 1.07 -9.21
N MET A 243 -24.01 0.03 -8.78
CA MET A 243 -24.05 -0.40 -7.38
C MET A 243 -23.39 -1.76 -7.29
N ARG A 244 -22.37 -1.89 -6.45
CA ARG A 244 -21.66 -3.14 -6.22
C ARG A 244 -21.85 -3.58 -4.78
N PHE A 245 -22.08 -4.84 -4.60
CA PHE A 245 -22.14 -5.52 -3.32
C PHE A 245 -21.08 -6.61 -3.32
N TYR A 246 -20.22 -6.56 -2.31
CA TYR A 246 -19.16 -7.52 -2.11
C TYR A 246 -19.44 -8.34 -0.86
N ASP A 247 -19.36 -9.66 -0.98
CA ASP A 247 -19.38 -10.62 0.12
C ASP A 247 -18.12 -11.48 -0.01
N LEU A 248 -17.17 -11.30 0.92
CA LEU A 248 -15.86 -11.93 0.78
C LEU A 248 -15.32 -12.43 2.11
N THR A 249 -14.49 -13.47 2.02
CA THR A 249 -13.74 -14.01 3.14
C THR A 249 -12.26 -13.90 2.86
N ARG A 250 -11.55 -13.11 3.67
CA ARG A 250 -10.10 -12.99 3.65
C ARG A 250 -9.46 -13.90 4.67
N GLN A 251 -8.57 -14.77 4.21
CA GLN A 251 -7.78 -15.65 5.08
C GLN A 251 -6.31 -15.24 4.99
N ARG A 252 -5.63 -15.22 6.11
CA ARG A 252 -4.20 -14.94 6.22
C ARG A 252 -3.55 -16.02 7.06
N GLU A 253 -2.49 -16.58 6.53
CA GLU A 253 -1.64 -17.54 7.23
C GLU A 253 -0.20 -17.05 7.17
N GLY A 254 0.46 -17.01 8.32
CA GLY A 254 1.85 -16.57 8.42
C GLY A 254 2.68 -17.48 9.30
N MET A 255 3.94 -17.66 8.93
CA MET A 255 4.89 -18.45 9.70
C MET A 255 6.27 -17.79 9.64
N THR A 256 6.96 -17.76 10.79
CA THR A 256 8.38 -17.39 10.87
C THR A 256 9.17 -18.47 11.58
N LEU A 257 10.42 -18.63 11.18
CA LEU A 257 11.41 -19.42 11.87
C LEU A 257 12.75 -18.67 11.84
N ASP A 258 13.21 -18.28 13.02
CA ASP A 258 14.49 -17.63 13.21
C ASP A 258 15.39 -18.54 14.02
N MET A 259 16.60 -18.80 13.54
CA MET A 259 17.59 -19.64 14.19
C MET A 259 18.94 -18.92 14.23
N ASP A 260 19.56 -18.89 15.40
CA ASP A 260 20.86 -18.29 15.61
C ASP A 260 21.82 -19.31 16.23
N PHE A 261 23.03 -19.35 15.70
CA PHE A 261 24.08 -20.24 16.16
C PHE A 261 25.38 -19.50 16.39
N GLU A 262 25.81 -19.39 17.63
CA GLU A 262 27.10 -18.83 18.05
C GLU A 262 28.18 -19.92 18.03
N TYR A 263 28.92 -20.01 16.91
CA TYR A 263 30.01 -20.98 16.77
C TYR A 263 31.18 -20.68 17.70
N SER A 264 31.48 -19.39 17.91
CA SER A 264 32.49 -18.90 18.83
C SER A 264 32.14 -17.46 19.25
N PRO A 265 32.81 -16.86 20.26
CA PRO A 265 32.57 -15.47 20.64
C PRO A 265 32.71 -14.44 19.52
N ASN A 266 33.37 -14.80 18.41
CA ASN A 266 33.65 -13.93 17.28
C ASN A 266 32.94 -14.40 16.00
N THR A 267 32.17 -15.49 16.00
CA THR A 267 31.58 -16.04 14.79
C THR A 267 30.19 -16.57 15.10
N SER A 268 29.19 -16.03 14.39
CA SER A 268 27.81 -16.48 14.45
C SER A 268 27.24 -16.78 13.07
N PHE A 269 26.22 -17.59 13.02
CA PHE A 269 25.42 -17.89 11.84
C PHE A 269 23.95 -17.71 12.17
N PHE A 270 23.17 -17.33 11.17
CA PHE A 270 21.72 -17.17 11.33
C PHE A 270 20.96 -17.71 10.12
N MET A 271 19.74 -18.11 10.36
CA MET A 271 18.75 -18.44 9.34
C MET A 271 17.44 -17.78 9.71
N ASN A 272 16.85 -17.04 8.76
CA ASN A 272 15.51 -16.48 8.90
C ASN A 272 14.62 -17.02 7.77
N TYR A 273 13.42 -17.38 8.11
CA TYR A 273 12.39 -17.83 7.21
C TYR A 273 11.09 -17.10 7.49
N LEU A 274 10.49 -16.56 6.45
CA LEU A 274 9.14 -15.98 6.46
C LEU A 274 8.32 -16.69 5.39
N PHE A 275 7.14 -17.11 5.73
CA PHE A 275 6.07 -17.50 4.84
C PHE A 275 4.82 -16.71 5.18
N ASN A 276 4.14 -16.24 4.15
CA ASN A 276 2.84 -15.60 4.26
C ASN A 276 1.96 -15.98 3.08
N GLU A 277 0.73 -16.37 3.36
CA GLU A 277 -0.32 -16.61 2.37
C GLU A 277 -1.55 -15.78 2.70
N TYR A 278 -2.13 -15.21 1.67
CA TYR A 278 -3.36 -14.42 1.71
C TYR A 278 -4.31 -14.97 0.66
N VAL A 279 -5.51 -15.31 1.06
CA VAL A 279 -6.58 -15.79 0.17
C VAL A 279 -7.77 -14.85 0.28
N ASP A 280 -8.25 -14.36 -0.86
CA ASP A 280 -9.47 -13.56 -1.00
C ASP A 280 -10.51 -14.38 -1.79
N ASP A 281 -11.52 -14.92 -1.09
CA ASP A 281 -12.67 -15.62 -1.68
C ASP A 281 -13.83 -14.65 -1.71
N GLU A 282 -14.13 -14.13 -2.91
CA GLU A 282 -15.03 -13.01 -3.15
C GLU A 282 -16.17 -13.40 -4.07
N VAL A 283 -17.38 -12.99 -3.67
CA VAL A 283 -18.54 -12.85 -4.56
C VAL A 283 -18.87 -11.35 -4.70
N ARG A 284 -18.89 -10.86 -5.95
CA ARG A 284 -19.33 -9.50 -6.25
C ARG A 284 -20.60 -9.56 -7.09
N HIS A 285 -21.62 -8.81 -6.69
CA HIS A 285 -22.77 -8.51 -7.51
C HIS A 285 -22.73 -7.04 -7.93
N LYS A 286 -22.89 -6.79 -9.24
CA LYS A 286 -22.91 -5.44 -9.81
C LYS A 286 -24.23 -5.21 -10.53
N ASP A 287 -24.87 -4.12 -10.19
CA ASP A 287 -26.09 -3.61 -10.84
C ASP A 287 -25.72 -2.32 -11.55
N GLU A 288 -25.56 -2.38 -12.88
CA GLU A 288 -25.12 -1.24 -13.69
C GLU A 288 -26.27 -0.73 -14.54
N TYR A 289 -26.45 0.59 -14.54
CA TYR A 289 -27.41 1.29 -15.35
C TYR A 289 -26.72 2.27 -16.27
N ARG A 290 -26.83 2.05 -17.58
CA ARG A 290 -26.31 2.92 -18.62
C ARG A 290 -27.41 3.77 -19.21
N ALA A 291 -27.41 5.07 -18.87
CA ALA A 291 -28.38 6.04 -19.38
C ALA A 291 -27.90 6.66 -20.69
N ARG A 292 -28.78 6.70 -21.68
CA ARG A 292 -28.53 7.33 -22.99
C ARG A 292 -29.79 8.03 -23.45
N ASP A 293 -29.64 8.85 -24.48
CA ASP A 293 -30.77 9.60 -25.07
C ASP A 293 -31.47 10.49 -24.00
N VAL A 294 -30.67 11.41 -23.41
CA VAL A 294 -31.15 12.36 -22.39
C VAL A 294 -32.22 13.27 -22.97
N VAL A 295 -33.27 13.52 -22.20
CA VAL A 295 -34.29 14.52 -22.51
C VAL A 295 -33.74 15.90 -22.09
N GLU A 296 -33.18 16.67 -23.04
CA GLU A 296 -32.48 17.96 -22.73
C GLU A 296 -33.34 18.91 -21.88
N SER A 297 -34.65 19.00 -22.15
CA SER A 297 -35.56 19.86 -21.38
C SER A 297 -35.78 19.42 -19.94
N SER A 298 -35.34 18.22 -19.57
CA SER A 298 -35.45 17.66 -18.22
C SER A 298 -34.19 17.91 -17.37
N ILE A 299 -33.09 18.36 -17.98
CA ILE A 299 -31.82 18.55 -17.29
C ILE A 299 -31.95 19.68 -16.28
N THR A 300 -31.65 19.37 -15.03
CA THR A 300 -31.56 20.30 -13.91
C THR A 300 -30.17 20.26 -13.29
N SER A 301 -29.92 21.08 -12.29
CA SER A 301 -28.64 21.01 -11.52
C SER A 301 -28.45 19.67 -10.80
N THR A 302 -29.49 18.87 -10.58
CA THR A 302 -29.46 17.66 -9.74
C THR A 302 -30.15 16.43 -10.34
N SER A 303 -30.68 16.52 -11.55
CA SER A 303 -31.39 15.39 -12.19
C SER A 303 -31.55 15.55 -13.68
N ALA A 304 -31.73 14.42 -14.38
CA ALA A 304 -32.13 14.37 -15.78
C ALA A 304 -32.95 13.10 -16.07
N ALA A 305 -33.84 13.16 -17.07
CA ALA A 305 -34.61 12.04 -17.56
C ALA A 305 -34.03 11.48 -18.86
N TYR A 306 -34.21 10.16 -19.08
CA TYR A 306 -33.60 9.43 -20.17
C TYR A 306 -34.62 8.57 -20.91
N GLN A 307 -34.50 8.50 -22.23
CA GLN A 307 -35.37 7.66 -23.12
C GLN A 307 -34.73 6.29 -23.40
N ARG A 308 -33.50 6.06 -22.99
CA ARG A 308 -32.82 4.78 -23.05
C ARG A 308 -32.11 4.47 -21.78
N ILE A 309 -32.35 3.31 -21.19
CA ILE A 309 -31.61 2.76 -20.05
C ILE A 309 -31.33 1.29 -20.32
N THR A 310 -30.06 0.94 -20.36
CA THR A 310 -29.61 -0.45 -20.38
C THR A 310 -29.27 -0.84 -18.96
N ALA A 311 -29.79 -1.95 -18.47
CA ALA A 311 -29.44 -2.50 -17.16
C ALA A 311 -28.65 -3.78 -17.32
N ASP A 312 -27.48 -3.84 -16.70
CA ASP A 312 -26.65 -5.03 -16.63
C ASP A 312 -26.64 -5.58 -15.20
N LYS A 313 -26.83 -6.88 -15.09
CA LYS A 313 -26.70 -7.67 -13.85
C LYS A 313 -25.48 -8.54 -13.97
N GLU A 314 -24.48 -8.28 -13.16
CA GLU A 314 -23.22 -9.00 -13.20
C GLU A 314 -23.02 -9.77 -11.89
N SER A 315 -22.55 -11.00 -12.00
CA SER A 315 -22.12 -11.83 -10.88
C SER A 315 -20.71 -12.31 -11.14
N LYS A 316 -19.80 -11.97 -10.22
CA LYS A 316 -18.42 -12.39 -10.22
C LYS A 316 -18.15 -13.29 -9.02
N LYS A 317 -17.45 -14.41 -9.26
CA LYS A 317 -16.87 -15.23 -8.21
C LYS A 317 -15.39 -15.36 -8.46
N ARG A 318 -14.59 -14.95 -7.45
CA ARG A 318 -13.14 -14.88 -7.53
C ARG A 318 -12.52 -15.55 -6.31
N ILE A 319 -11.47 -16.34 -6.56
CA ILE A 319 -10.54 -16.79 -5.53
C ILE A 319 -9.15 -16.33 -5.98
N GLU A 320 -8.60 -15.39 -5.24
CA GLU A 320 -7.25 -14.87 -5.46
C GLU A 320 -6.36 -15.32 -4.29
N THR A 321 -5.24 -15.96 -4.63
CA THR A 321 -4.25 -16.38 -3.64
C THR A 321 -2.96 -15.60 -3.87
N ARG A 322 -2.40 -14.99 -2.82
CA ARG A 322 -1.10 -14.33 -2.82
C ARG A 322 -0.21 -14.97 -1.79
N GLN A 323 1.02 -15.24 -2.20
CA GLN A 323 2.03 -15.84 -1.33
C GLN A 323 3.30 -14.99 -1.35
N ILE A 324 3.93 -14.84 -0.19
CA ILE A 324 5.27 -14.26 -0.05
C ILE A 324 6.10 -15.21 0.81
N GLU A 325 7.28 -15.57 0.32
CA GLU A 325 8.24 -16.41 1.01
C GLU A 325 9.62 -15.77 0.95
N THR A 326 10.31 -15.68 2.09
CA THR A 326 11.68 -15.17 2.16
C THR A 326 12.54 -16.10 3.01
N GLN A 327 13.66 -16.56 2.46
CA GLN A 327 14.66 -17.39 3.10
C GLN A 327 15.99 -16.64 3.13
N ILE A 328 16.59 -16.53 4.30
CA ILE A 328 17.87 -15.85 4.49
C ILE A 328 18.77 -16.79 5.28
N ILE A 329 19.98 -16.98 4.80
CA ILE A 329 21.07 -17.67 5.52
C ILE A 329 22.28 -16.75 5.50
N GLY A 330 22.87 -16.53 6.67
CA GLY A 330 24.04 -15.68 6.76
C GLY A 330 24.94 -16.04 7.95
N GLY A 331 25.98 -15.28 8.04
CA GLY A 331 26.90 -15.38 9.16
C GLY A 331 27.78 -14.14 9.23
N GLU A 332 28.31 -13.93 10.42
CA GLU A 332 29.19 -12.82 10.73
C GLU A 332 30.40 -13.31 11.54
N THR A 333 31.55 -12.71 11.32
CA THR A 333 32.77 -13.08 12.02
C THR A 333 33.74 -11.90 12.14
N SER A 334 34.43 -11.82 13.27
CA SER A 334 35.45 -10.81 13.51
C SER A 334 36.84 -11.44 13.47
N PHE A 335 37.78 -10.84 12.72
CA PHE A 335 39.18 -11.19 12.61
C PHE A 335 40.02 -9.98 13.08
N GLY A 336 40.23 -9.84 14.37
CA GLY A 336 40.83 -8.63 14.94
C GLY A 336 39.91 -7.43 14.73
N ASP A 337 40.40 -6.39 14.05
CA ASP A 337 39.63 -5.17 13.77
C ASP A 337 38.75 -5.27 12.51
N LEU A 338 38.82 -6.39 11.78
CA LEU A 338 38.02 -6.61 10.59
C LEU A 338 36.80 -7.46 10.91
N PHE A 339 35.61 -6.91 10.72
CA PHE A 339 34.34 -7.61 10.76
C PHE A 339 33.93 -7.97 9.34
N PHE A 340 33.42 -9.19 9.16
CA PHE A 340 32.91 -9.69 7.89
C PHE A 340 31.52 -10.29 8.08
N LYS A 341 30.58 -9.88 7.24
CA LYS A 341 29.23 -10.44 7.18
C LYS A 341 28.93 -10.91 5.78
N PHE A 342 28.27 -12.07 5.67
CA PHE A 342 27.69 -12.53 4.42
C PHE A 342 26.25 -12.90 4.60
N GLN A 343 25.47 -12.73 3.54
CA GLN A 343 24.05 -13.08 3.50
C GLN A 343 23.70 -13.62 2.12
N VAL A 344 23.00 -14.75 2.09
CA VAL A 344 22.36 -15.33 0.90
C VAL A 344 20.87 -15.32 1.12
N SER A 345 20.12 -14.77 0.20
CA SER A 345 18.66 -14.72 0.27
C SER A 345 18.01 -15.32 -0.97
N ASN A 346 16.84 -15.90 -0.80
CA ASN A 346 15.91 -16.31 -1.84
C ASN A 346 14.52 -15.87 -1.41
N SER A 347 13.98 -14.87 -2.11
CA SER A 347 12.66 -14.32 -1.86
C SER A 347 11.76 -14.62 -3.07
N PHE A 348 10.53 -14.99 -2.79
CA PHE A 348 9.54 -15.38 -3.78
C PHE A 348 8.19 -14.74 -3.45
N ALA A 349 7.48 -14.26 -4.46
CA ALA A 349 6.10 -13.85 -4.35
C ALA A 349 5.30 -14.39 -5.53
N GLU A 350 4.06 -14.71 -5.28
CA GLU A 350 3.13 -15.25 -6.27
C GLU A 350 1.74 -14.65 -6.06
N GLU A 351 1.04 -14.40 -7.17
CA GLU A 351 -0.39 -14.16 -7.21
C GLU A 351 -1.01 -15.13 -8.20
N ALA A 352 -1.97 -15.89 -7.73
CA ALA A 352 -2.70 -16.88 -8.53
C ALA A 352 -4.20 -16.57 -8.54
N ASP A 353 -4.75 -16.53 -9.75
CA ASP A 353 -6.20 -16.46 -10.01
C ASP A 353 -6.64 -17.79 -10.65
N ASP A 354 -7.39 -18.59 -9.90
CA ASP A 354 -7.81 -19.91 -10.36
C ASP A 354 -9.24 -19.91 -10.88
N ASN A 355 -9.38 -19.63 -12.19
CA ASN A 355 -10.63 -19.77 -12.89
C ASN A 355 -11.76 -18.91 -12.32
N ASN A 356 -11.48 -17.68 -12.06
CA ASN A 356 -12.46 -16.69 -11.65
C ASN A 356 -13.47 -16.47 -12.77
N ILE A 357 -14.72 -16.31 -12.42
CA ILE A 357 -15.78 -16.07 -13.41
C ILE A 357 -16.32 -14.65 -13.26
N ASP A 358 -16.68 -14.06 -14.39
CA ASP A 358 -17.47 -12.84 -14.49
C ASP A 358 -18.58 -13.06 -15.53
N ALA A 359 -19.84 -12.94 -15.11
CA ALA A 359 -20.99 -13.21 -15.96
C ALA A 359 -21.96 -12.06 -15.93
N LYS A 360 -22.33 -11.58 -17.11
CA LYS A 360 -23.18 -10.41 -17.30
C LYS A 360 -24.42 -10.75 -18.11
N PHE A 361 -25.55 -10.28 -17.62
CA PHE A 361 -26.85 -10.37 -18.27
C PHE A 361 -27.42 -8.98 -18.45
N ARG A 362 -28.06 -8.75 -19.59
CA ARG A 362 -28.51 -7.43 -20.00
C ARG A 362 -30.00 -7.39 -20.33
N SER A 363 -30.65 -6.29 -19.90
CA SER A 363 -32.00 -5.92 -20.40
C SER A 363 -32.01 -4.43 -20.76
N GLU A 364 -32.87 -4.00 -21.66
CA GLU A 364 -32.93 -2.61 -22.14
C GLU A 364 -34.38 -2.07 -22.16
N CYS A 365 -34.53 -0.84 -21.65
CA CYS A 365 -35.67 0.02 -21.95
C CYS A 365 -35.25 1.05 -23.01
N ARG A 366 -36.01 1.14 -24.12
CA ARG A 366 -35.72 2.11 -25.18
C ARG A 366 -36.99 2.73 -25.72
N ILE A 367 -37.15 4.04 -25.56
CA ILE A 367 -38.26 4.82 -26.17
C ILE A 367 -37.73 5.45 -27.45
N ARG A 368 -38.34 5.09 -28.58
CA ARG A 368 -37.91 5.58 -29.92
C ARG A 368 -38.72 6.77 -30.41
N GLU A 369 -39.93 6.93 -29.91
CA GLU A 369 -40.85 7.99 -30.33
C GLU A 369 -41.75 8.40 -29.16
N GLY A 370 -42.06 9.72 -29.03
CA GLY A 370 -42.94 10.26 -28.01
C GLY A 370 -42.18 10.89 -26.83
N ASP A 371 -42.94 11.30 -25.80
CA ASP A 371 -42.45 12.01 -24.63
C ASP A 371 -42.24 11.07 -23.41
N ASP A 372 -42.45 9.77 -23.58
CA ASP A 372 -42.23 8.80 -22.51
C ASP A 372 -40.73 8.68 -22.20
N ILE A 373 -40.42 8.30 -20.97
CA ILE A 373 -39.06 8.11 -20.49
C ILE A 373 -38.90 6.70 -19.91
N CYS A 374 -37.65 6.19 -19.89
CA CYS A 374 -37.26 4.97 -19.18
C CYS A 374 -37.01 5.22 -17.70
N GLY A 375 -36.51 6.39 -17.36
CA GLY A 375 -36.26 6.73 -15.95
C GLY A 375 -35.62 8.11 -15.75
N THR A 376 -35.44 8.47 -14.50
CA THR A 376 -34.79 9.71 -14.10
C THR A 376 -33.63 9.40 -13.16
N TYR A 377 -32.46 9.94 -13.45
CA TYR A 377 -31.34 9.97 -12.51
C TYR A 377 -31.38 11.23 -11.68
N SER A 378 -31.00 11.12 -10.41
CA SER A 378 -30.83 12.21 -9.48
C SER A 378 -29.47 12.09 -8.77
N TRP A 379 -28.71 13.18 -8.79
CA TRP A 379 -27.45 13.39 -8.06
C TRP A 379 -27.57 14.52 -7.05
N ALA A 380 -28.77 14.69 -6.49
CA ALA A 380 -29.01 15.68 -5.42
C ALA A 380 -28.19 15.40 -4.15
N ASN A 381 -27.88 14.14 -3.89
CA ASN A 381 -26.82 13.74 -2.98
C ASN A 381 -25.59 13.35 -3.83
N PRO A 382 -24.49 14.12 -3.79
CA PRO A 382 -23.33 13.83 -4.63
C PRO A 382 -22.64 12.50 -4.33
N GLN A 383 -22.83 11.93 -3.15
CA GLN A 383 -22.29 10.62 -2.74
C GLN A 383 -23.18 9.44 -3.13
N PHE A 384 -24.45 9.73 -3.51
CA PHE A 384 -25.43 8.70 -3.83
C PHE A 384 -26.28 9.12 -5.02
N ILE A 385 -26.01 8.53 -6.18
CA ILE A 385 -26.86 8.66 -7.33
C ILE A 385 -28.10 7.79 -7.14
N ASN A 386 -29.25 8.32 -7.48
CA ASN A 386 -30.51 7.60 -7.39
C ASN A 386 -31.17 7.49 -8.76
N ILE A 387 -31.74 6.33 -9.09
CA ILE A 387 -32.52 6.10 -10.27
C ILE A 387 -33.98 5.84 -9.90
N VAL A 388 -34.89 6.48 -10.60
CA VAL A 388 -36.32 6.19 -10.55
C VAL A 388 -36.76 5.71 -11.91
N LEU A 389 -37.00 4.39 -12.03
CA LEU A 389 -37.48 3.78 -13.26
C LEU A 389 -38.93 4.18 -13.54
N ALA A 390 -39.23 4.54 -14.78
CA ALA A 390 -40.58 4.81 -15.23
C ALA A 390 -41.36 3.50 -15.54
N PRO A 391 -42.69 3.54 -15.57
CA PRO A 391 -43.50 2.34 -15.92
C PRO A 391 -43.11 1.68 -17.23
N ALA A 392 -42.58 2.43 -18.20
CA ALA A 392 -42.10 1.91 -19.47
C ALA A 392 -40.85 1.02 -19.31
N ALA A 393 -40.13 1.14 -18.20
CA ALA A 393 -38.93 0.34 -17.89
C ALA A 393 -39.24 -0.88 -16.99
N SER A 394 -40.49 -1.38 -16.98
CA SER A 394 -40.88 -2.55 -16.16
C SER A 394 -40.06 -3.80 -16.44
N ASP A 395 -39.56 -3.95 -17.66
CA ASP A 395 -38.73 -5.09 -18.07
C ASP A 395 -37.40 -5.13 -17.31
N LEU A 396 -36.86 -3.98 -16.92
CA LEU A 396 -35.64 -3.93 -16.13
C LEU A 396 -35.81 -4.48 -14.68
N LEU A 397 -37.03 -4.76 -14.27
CA LEU A 397 -37.37 -5.36 -12.98
C LEU A 397 -37.77 -6.83 -13.07
N ASP A 398 -37.81 -7.42 -14.28
CA ASP A 398 -38.18 -8.80 -14.52
C ASP A 398 -36.96 -9.64 -14.94
N PRO A 399 -36.50 -10.61 -14.12
CA PRO A 399 -35.33 -11.43 -14.47
C PRO A 399 -35.48 -12.23 -15.75
N SER A 400 -36.73 -12.47 -16.24
CA SER A 400 -36.95 -13.23 -17.44
C SER A 400 -36.67 -12.45 -18.73
N THR A 401 -36.49 -11.13 -18.65
CA THR A 401 -36.16 -10.25 -19.79
C THR A 401 -34.67 -10.06 -19.98
N TYR A 402 -33.86 -10.52 -19.03
CA TYR A 402 -32.41 -10.42 -19.10
C TYR A 402 -31.85 -11.53 -20.00
N GLU A 403 -31.14 -11.11 -21.02
CA GLU A 403 -30.43 -11.99 -21.93
C GLU A 403 -28.96 -12.04 -21.59
N TRP A 404 -28.29 -13.11 -21.93
CA TRP A 404 -26.87 -13.32 -21.84
C TRP A 404 -26.09 -12.26 -22.63
N ASP A 405 -25.14 -11.59 -22.02
CA ASP A 405 -24.30 -10.59 -22.67
C ASP A 405 -22.82 -11.00 -22.69
N GLU A 406 -22.26 -11.40 -21.55
CA GLU A 406 -20.84 -11.67 -21.43
C GLU A 406 -20.57 -12.77 -20.41
N PHE A 407 -19.56 -13.59 -20.68
CA PHE A 407 -19.00 -14.54 -19.73
C PHE A 407 -17.50 -14.64 -19.91
N GLU A 408 -16.78 -14.27 -18.90
CA GLU A 408 -15.34 -14.37 -18.86
C GLU A 408 -14.88 -15.34 -17.77
N ILE A 409 -13.79 -16.05 -18.06
CA ILE A 409 -13.08 -16.87 -17.11
C ILE A 409 -11.67 -16.29 -17.00
N ASP A 410 -11.39 -15.64 -15.89
CA ASP A 410 -10.07 -15.13 -15.60
C ASP A 410 -9.18 -16.26 -15.06
N TYR A 411 -7.99 -16.34 -15.57
CA TYR A 411 -6.94 -17.19 -15.05
C TYR A 411 -5.65 -16.38 -14.91
N GLY A 412 -4.81 -16.74 -13.99
CA GLY A 412 -3.56 -16.00 -13.91
C GLY A 412 -2.58 -16.53 -12.92
N LEU A 413 -1.31 -16.33 -13.29
CA LEU A 413 -0.18 -16.61 -12.43
C LEU A 413 0.86 -15.52 -12.63
N ILE A 414 1.09 -14.71 -11.60
CA ILE A 414 2.22 -13.79 -11.55
C ILE A 414 3.23 -14.38 -10.56
N GLN A 415 4.48 -14.43 -10.96
CA GLN A 415 5.57 -14.91 -10.10
C GLN A 415 6.71 -13.90 -10.12
N ASP A 416 7.29 -13.64 -8.94
CA ASP A 416 8.41 -12.74 -8.74
C ASP A 416 9.43 -13.41 -7.82
N ARG A 417 10.65 -13.58 -8.27
CA ARG A 417 11.71 -14.25 -7.50
C ARG A 417 13.00 -13.48 -7.53
N GLU A 418 13.51 -13.12 -6.34
CA GLU A 418 14.86 -12.57 -6.18
C GLU A 418 15.78 -13.56 -5.46
N LYS A 419 16.99 -13.68 -5.96
CA LYS A 419 18.11 -14.34 -5.28
C LYS A 419 19.24 -13.35 -5.13
N ALA A 420 19.79 -13.22 -3.93
CA ALA A 420 20.88 -12.29 -3.69
C ALA A 420 22.00 -12.90 -2.85
N LEU A 421 23.20 -12.43 -3.11
CA LEU A 421 24.39 -12.59 -2.27
C LEU A 421 24.87 -11.20 -1.86
N LYS A 422 25.02 -10.97 -0.55
CA LYS A 422 25.59 -9.74 0.02
C LYS A 422 26.82 -10.07 0.85
N LEU A 423 27.89 -9.30 0.67
CA LEU A 423 29.14 -9.40 1.38
C LEU A 423 29.49 -8.01 1.94
N ASP A 424 29.61 -7.89 3.24
CA ASP A 424 29.93 -6.65 3.93
C ASP A 424 31.22 -6.82 4.73
N PHE A 425 32.09 -5.84 4.65
CA PHE A 425 33.34 -5.75 5.38
C PHE A 425 33.36 -4.43 6.14
N GLU A 426 33.77 -4.48 7.41
CA GLU A 426 33.90 -3.32 8.27
C GLU A 426 35.23 -3.38 9.01
N ASN A 427 35.89 -2.23 9.12
CA ASN A 427 37.06 -2.06 9.97
C ASN A 427 36.81 -0.89 10.94
N GLU A 428 36.72 -1.20 12.23
CA GLU A 428 36.37 -0.24 13.27
C GLU A 428 37.54 0.68 13.67
N ASN A 429 38.78 0.27 13.38
CA ASN A 429 40.00 0.97 13.79
C ASN A 429 40.81 1.49 12.62
N PHE A 430 40.14 1.91 11.55
CA PHE A 430 40.82 2.50 10.41
C PHE A 430 41.15 3.97 10.67
N GLU A 431 42.33 4.42 10.30
CA GLU A 431 42.75 5.82 10.42
C GLU A 431 43.05 6.43 9.07
N LEU A 432 42.48 7.60 8.81
CA LEU A 432 42.78 8.42 7.64
C LEU A 432 43.17 9.84 8.05
N PHE A 433 44.38 10.27 7.69
CA PHE A 433 44.93 11.57 8.08
C PHE A 433 44.86 11.85 9.60
N ASP A 434 45.25 10.89 10.43
CA ASP A 434 45.21 10.94 11.91
C ASP A 434 43.77 11.07 12.47
N THR A 435 42.74 10.77 11.67
CA THR A 435 41.35 10.76 12.12
C THR A 435 40.86 9.31 12.16
N PRO A 436 40.45 8.80 13.34
CA PRO A 436 39.87 7.46 13.43
C PRO A 436 38.49 7.45 12.77
N MET A 437 38.18 6.36 12.05
CA MET A 437 36.88 6.15 11.42
C MET A 437 36.58 4.67 11.30
N ILE A 438 35.30 4.35 11.22
CA ILE A 438 34.82 3.03 10.80
C ILE A 438 34.77 3.03 9.27
N LEU A 439 35.50 2.13 8.64
CA LEU A 439 35.50 1.96 7.19
C LEU A 439 34.67 0.74 6.81
N GLN A 440 33.65 0.93 5.99
CA GLN A 440 32.78 -0.14 5.49
C GLN A 440 32.84 -0.20 3.95
N PHE A 441 32.89 -1.40 3.40
CA PHE A 441 32.75 -1.63 1.97
C PHE A 441 32.10 -2.99 1.72
N GLY A 442 31.42 -3.10 0.61
CA GLY A 442 30.73 -4.35 0.30
C GLY A 442 30.35 -4.51 -1.15
N TYR A 443 29.81 -5.68 -1.40
CA TYR A 443 29.34 -6.13 -2.70
C TYR A 443 27.99 -6.82 -2.56
N LYS A 444 27.05 -6.48 -3.44
CA LYS A 444 25.79 -7.23 -3.60
C LYS A 444 25.65 -7.67 -5.05
N PHE A 445 25.30 -8.93 -5.23
CA PHE A 445 24.84 -9.49 -6.49
C PHE A 445 23.42 -9.99 -6.31
N SER A 446 22.50 -9.58 -7.18
CA SER A 446 21.13 -10.11 -7.17
C SER A 446 20.64 -10.40 -8.59
N THR A 447 19.79 -11.41 -8.70
CA THR A 447 19.01 -11.71 -9.90
C THR A 447 17.54 -11.74 -9.51
N ARG A 448 16.70 -11.07 -10.30
CA ARG A 448 15.25 -11.05 -10.12
C ARG A 448 14.58 -11.47 -11.41
N THR A 449 13.68 -12.43 -11.34
CA THR A 449 12.86 -12.86 -12.47
C THR A 449 11.41 -12.66 -12.13
N LYS A 450 10.70 -11.93 -12.99
CA LYS A 450 9.27 -11.72 -12.85
C LYS A 450 8.56 -12.10 -14.13
N SER A 451 7.44 -12.83 -13.99
CA SER A 451 6.59 -13.23 -15.11
C SER A 451 5.12 -12.92 -14.83
N ASN A 452 4.41 -12.50 -15.85
CA ASN A 452 2.96 -12.35 -15.86
C ASN A 452 2.38 -13.33 -16.88
N ASN A 453 1.49 -14.19 -16.41
CA ASN A 453 0.83 -15.19 -17.21
C ASN A 453 -0.68 -15.16 -16.93
N LYS A 454 -1.23 -13.94 -16.78
CA LYS A 454 -2.67 -13.69 -16.65
C LYS A 454 -3.32 -13.54 -18.01
N GLY A 455 -4.57 -13.92 -18.09
CA GLY A 455 -5.42 -13.72 -19.27
C GLY A 455 -6.87 -14.06 -18.94
N ASN A 456 -7.74 -13.80 -19.88
CA ASN A 456 -9.13 -14.19 -19.80
C ASN A 456 -9.50 -15.12 -20.96
N LEU A 457 -10.54 -15.90 -20.75
CA LEU A 457 -11.16 -16.74 -21.76
C LEU A 457 -12.58 -16.22 -21.95
N ASP A 458 -12.87 -15.68 -23.13
CA ASP A 458 -14.21 -15.22 -23.46
C ASP A 458 -15.09 -16.42 -23.86
N GLY A 459 -16.14 -16.62 -23.07
CA GLY A 459 -17.14 -17.69 -23.30
C GLY A 459 -18.50 -17.17 -23.78
N SER A 460 -18.61 -15.87 -24.06
CA SER A 460 -19.87 -15.18 -24.32
C SER A 460 -20.66 -15.81 -25.47
N ASP A 461 -20.03 -16.13 -26.58
CA ASP A 461 -20.66 -16.71 -27.74
C ASP A 461 -21.24 -18.13 -27.53
N ALA A 462 -20.59 -18.90 -26.69
CA ALA A 462 -20.97 -20.28 -26.39
C ALA A 462 -22.24 -20.37 -25.54
N MET A 463 -22.54 -19.35 -24.75
CA MET A 463 -23.70 -19.29 -23.85
C MET A 463 -24.83 -18.39 -24.32
N SER A 464 -24.65 -17.67 -25.40
CA SER A 464 -25.60 -16.68 -25.93
C SER A 464 -27.09 -17.12 -25.99
N PRO A 465 -27.45 -18.42 -26.07
CA PRO A 465 -28.87 -18.83 -26.04
C PRO A 465 -29.49 -18.87 -24.64
N LEU A 466 -28.71 -18.72 -23.59
CA LEU A 466 -29.18 -18.87 -22.21
C LEU A 466 -29.53 -17.52 -21.57
N GLY A 467 -30.72 -17.43 -20.98
CA GLY A 467 -31.11 -16.25 -20.19
C GLY A 467 -30.79 -16.40 -18.71
N MET A 468 -30.85 -15.30 -17.96
CA MET A 468 -30.56 -15.27 -16.54
C MET A 468 -31.37 -16.31 -15.74
N ILE A 469 -32.62 -16.52 -16.07
CA ILE A 469 -33.48 -17.47 -15.35
C ILE A 469 -32.98 -18.92 -15.39
N SER A 470 -32.12 -19.25 -16.38
CA SER A 470 -31.45 -20.56 -16.46
C SER A 470 -30.45 -20.77 -15.32
N TYR A 471 -30.03 -19.72 -14.68
CA TYR A 471 -29.08 -19.70 -13.55
C TYR A 471 -29.74 -19.38 -12.21
N SER A 472 -31.06 -19.54 -12.08
CA SER A 472 -31.83 -19.32 -10.86
C SER A 472 -31.58 -17.94 -10.22
N PRO A 473 -32.41 -16.94 -10.47
CA PRO A 473 -32.22 -15.60 -9.92
C PRO A 473 -31.95 -15.62 -8.42
N TYR A 474 -30.90 -14.92 -8.01
CA TYR A 474 -30.40 -14.84 -6.65
C TYR A 474 -30.52 -13.40 -6.13
N THR A 475 -30.92 -13.25 -4.88
CA THR A 475 -30.95 -11.95 -4.18
C THR A 475 -30.02 -12.05 -2.96
N PRO A 476 -29.00 -11.21 -2.85
CA PRO A 476 -28.10 -11.23 -1.69
C PRO A 476 -28.87 -10.98 -0.40
N ASP A 477 -28.66 -11.82 0.60
CA ASP A 477 -29.34 -11.74 1.91
C ASP A 477 -29.09 -10.43 2.65
N LYS A 478 -27.96 -9.74 2.34
CA LYS A 478 -27.45 -8.58 3.05
C LYS A 478 -27.35 -7.33 2.15
N TRP A 479 -28.22 -7.25 1.14
CA TRP A 479 -28.26 -6.08 0.29
C TRP A 479 -28.58 -4.81 1.08
N TYR A 480 -27.67 -3.86 1.04
CA TYR A 480 -27.71 -2.65 1.88
C TYR A 480 -28.36 -1.45 1.18
N PHE A 481 -28.26 -1.34 -0.14
CA PHE A 481 -28.79 -0.21 -0.86
C PHE A 481 -30.30 -0.07 -0.70
N PRO A 482 -30.83 1.16 -0.50
CA PRO A 482 -32.28 1.40 -0.35
C PRO A 482 -33.10 0.97 -1.54
N GLN A 483 -32.45 0.89 -2.69
CA GLN A 483 -33.06 0.46 -3.95
C GLN A 483 -32.74 -1.02 -4.13
N ASN A 484 -33.59 -1.86 -3.62
CA ASN A 484 -33.49 -3.29 -3.88
C ASN A 484 -33.91 -3.59 -5.31
N LEU A 485 -32.98 -3.43 -6.25
CA LEU A 485 -33.14 -3.84 -7.64
C LEU A 485 -32.86 -5.34 -7.85
N GLY A 486 -32.63 -5.98 -6.87
CA GLY A 486 -32.35 -7.17 -6.09
C GLY A 486 -32.52 -8.53 -6.74
N PHE A 487 -32.11 -8.81 -7.96
CA PHE A 487 -31.83 -10.16 -8.42
C PHE A 487 -30.56 -10.22 -9.28
N PHE A 488 -29.85 -11.35 -9.17
CA PHE A 488 -28.64 -11.66 -9.94
C PHE A 488 -28.68 -13.11 -10.36
N ALA A 489 -27.80 -13.51 -11.27
CA ALA A 489 -27.56 -14.93 -11.50
C ALA A 489 -26.81 -15.52 -10.29
N ASP A 490 -27.11 -16.78 -9.97
CA ASP A 490 -26.48 -17.49 -8.88
C ASP A 490 -24.99 -17.72 -9.19
N PRO A 491 -24.06 -17.15 -8.40
CA PRO A 491 -22.62 -17.22 -8.70
C PRO A 491 -22.06 -18.63 -8.60
N ASP A 492 -22.60 -19.50 -7.73
CA ASP A 492 -22.14 -20.88 -7.59
C ASP A 492 -22.55 -21.72 -8.81
N LEU A 493 -23.77 -21.54 -9.31
CA LEU A 493 -24.21 -22.20 -10.52
C LEU A 493 -23.43 -21.73 -11.76
N LEU A 494 -23.08 -20.44 -11.83
CA LEU A 494 -22.22 -19.91 -12.90
C LEU A 494 -20.80 -20.49 -12.80
N PHE A 495 -20.27 -20.56 -11.62
CA PHE A 495 -18.93 -21.14 -11.38
C PHE A 495 -18.88 -22.62 -11.77
N ASP A 496 -19.89 -23.39 -11.42
CA ASP A 496 -20.01 -24.81 -11.81
C ASP A 496 -20.15 -24.98 -13.33
N ALA A 497 -20.78 -24.00 -14.03
CA ALA A 497 -20.97 -24.03 -15.46
C ALA A 497 -19.69 -23.82 -16.27
N GLN A 498 -18.64 -23.22 -15.68
CA GLN A 498 -17.36 -22.91 -16.37
C GLN A 498 -16.74 -24.12 -17.08
N SER A 499 -16.94 -25.33 -16.54
CA SER A 499 -16.43 -26.56 -17.14
C SER A 499 -17.00 -26.86 -18.54
N GLN A 500 -18.11 -26.23 -18.92
CA GLN A 500 -18.74 -26.38 -20.24
C GLN A 500 -18.00 -25.61 -21.33
N PHE A 501 -17.16 -24.61 -20.91
CA PHE A 501 -16.43 -23.73 -21.83
C PHE A 501 -14.98 -24.19 -22.07
N ARG A 502 -14.51 -25.23 -21.42
CA ARG A 502 -13.17 -25.76 -21.61
C ARG A 502 -13.10 -26.83 -22.67
N PRO A 503 -12.07 -26.85 -23.56
CA PRO A 503 -10.89 -25.99 -23.52
C PRO A 503 -11.07 -24.77 -24.48
N LEU A 504 -11.00 -23.56 -23.92
CA LEU A 504 -10.77 -22.36 -24.72
C LEU A 504 -9.25 -22.18 -24.95
N GLU A 505 -8.86 -21.55 -26.03
CA GLU A 505 -7.46 -21.24 -26.29
C GLU A 505 -6.98 -20.17 -25.31
N ARG A 506 -5.76 -20.36 -24.81
CA ARG A 506 -5.18 -19.43 -23.86
C ARG A 506 -4.71 -18.16 -24.57
N ASP A 507 -5.16 -17.03 -24.09
CA ASP A 507 -4.67 -15.73 -24.57
C ASP A 507 -3.25 -15.48 -24.02
N LEU A 508 -2.29 -15.26 -24.93
CA LEU A 508 -0.91 -14.92 -24.60
C LEU A 508 -0.58 -13.45 -24.88
N SER A 509 -1.55 -12.63 -25.26
CA SER A 509 -1.34 -11.20 -25.54
C SER A 509 -0.83 -10.44 -24.32
N LYS A 510 -1.18 -10.89 -23.11
CA LYS A 510 -0.75 -10.28 -21.83
C LYS A 510 0.47 -10.96 -21.18
N PHE A 511 1.05 -11.99 -21.87
CA PHE A 511 2.19 -12.70 -21.32
C PHE A 511 3.50 -11.91 -21.47
N TRP A 512 4.24 -11.77 -20.39
CA TRP A 512 5.63 -11.27 -20.40
C TRP A 512 6.47 -11.91 -19.29
N GLU A 513 7.79 -11.90 -19.51
CA GLU A 513 8.79 -12.27 -18.50
C GLU A 513 9.93 -11.28 -18.55
N THR A 514 10.42 -10.89 -17.38
CA THR A 514 11.51 -9.94 -17.21
C THR A 514 12.55 -10.50 -16.25
N GLU A 515 13.82 -10.37 -16.61
CA GLU A 515 14.99 -10.69 -15.79
C GLU A 515 15.78 -9.42 -15.52
N GLU A 516 16.09 -9.15 -14.25
CA GLU A 516 17.00 -8.10 -13.80
C GLU A 516 18.20 -8.72 -13.08
N GLU A 517 19.41 -8.34 -13.46
CA GLU A 517 20.64 -8.65 -12.77
C GLU A 517 21.28 -7.36 -12.26
N ILE A 518 21.59 -7.30 -10.96
CA ILE A 518 22.16 -6.11 -10.32
C ILE A 518 23.50 -6.49 -9.68
N ASN A 519 24.55 -5.76 -10.07
CA ASN A 519 25.86 -5.82 -9.46
C ASN A 519 26.13 -4.48 -8.75
N ALA A 520 26.22 -4.49 -7.43
CA ALA A 520 26.37 -3.31 -6.61
C ALA A 520 27.65 -3.34 -5.76
N PHE A 521 28.34 -2.19 -5.70
CA PHE A 521 29.51 -1.98 -4.86
C PHE A 521 29.30 -0.72 -4.03
N TYR A 522 29.73 -0.74 -2.76
CA TYR A 522 29.72 0.46 -1.94
C TYR A 522 30.99 0.62 -1.14
N LEU A 523 31.27 1.89 -0.82
CA LEU A 523 32.30 2.31 0.11
C LEU A 523 31.71 3.40 1.03
N MET A 524 31.84 3.23 2.33
CA MET A 524 31.27 4.14 3.33
C MET A 524 32.23 4.29 4.50
N SER A 525 32.24 5.49 5.09
CA SER A 525 33.00 5.77 6.30
C SER A 525 32.13 6.45 7.33
N THR A 526 32.28 6.03 8.59
CA THR A 526 31.65 6.70 9.74
C THR A 526 32.73 7.37 10.56
N PHE A 527 32.62 8.68 10.72
CA PHE A 527 33.50 9.50 11.54
C PHE A 527 32.76 9.86 12.83
N ASP A 528 33.33 9.48 13.96
CA ASP A 528 32.78 9.79 15.27
C ASP A 528 33.61 10.90 15.96
N TYR A 529 33.05 12.11 15.99
CA TYR A 529 33.61 13.26 16.66
C TYR A 529 32.91 13.48 17.99
N ALA A 530 33.55 14.20 18.92
CA ALA A 530 32.99 14.45 20.25
C ALA A 530 31.56 15.01 20.26
N ASN A 531 31.17 15.72 19.22
CA ASN A 531 29.86 16.36 19.09
C ASN A 531 29.15 16.10 17.75
N ALA A 532 29.64 15.18 16.95
CA ALA A 532 29.04 14.85 15.68
C ALA A 532 29.39 13.44 15.19
N VAL A 533 28.43 12.77 14.58
CA VAL A 533 28.68 11.56 13.79
C VAL A 533 28.42 11.89 12.33
N VAL A 534 29.37 11.56 11.46
CA VAL A 534 29.26 11.79 10.02
C VAL A 534 29.41 10.45 9.30
N VAL A 535 28.34 10.03 8.58
CA VAL A 535 28.37 8.86 7.70
C VAL A 535 28.39 9.36 6.27
N ALA A 536 29.44 9.03 5.52
CA ALA A 536 29.57 9.46 4.13
C ALA A 536 30.10 8.34 3.23
N GLY A 537 29.64 8.28 2.02
CA GLY A 537 30.10 7.28 1.07
C GLY A 537 29.43 7.33 -0.28
N VAL A 538 29.62 6.27 -1.04
CA VAL A 538 29.10 6.12 -2.40
C VAL A 538 28.73 4.68 -2.66
N ARG A 539 27.64 4.49 -3.39
CA ARG A 539 27.23 3.20 -3.95
C ARG A 539 27.13 3.32 -5.46
N HIS A 540 27.53 2.26 -6.15
CA HIS A 540 27.38 2.13 -7.60
C HIS A 540 26.66 0.82 -7.90
N GLU A 541 25.62 0.89 -8.72
CA GLU A 541 24.88 -0.27 -9.20
C GLU A 541 24.93 -0.33 -10.73
N ASN A 542 25.24 -1.51 -11.26
CA ASN A 542 25.08 -1.85 -12.67
C ASN A 542 23.90 -2.81 -12.79
N THR A 543 22.94 -2.45 -13.61
CA THR A 543 21.72 -3.23 -13.87
C THR A 543 21.74 -3.73 -15.31
N SER A 544 21.56 -5.05 -15.49
CA SER A 544 21.26 -5.67 -16.77
C SER A 544 19.81 -6.11 -16.76
N PHE A 545 19.05 -5.64 -17.71
CA PHE A 545 17.61 -5.83 -17.83
C PHE A 545 17.30 -6.54 -19.14
N LYS A 546 16.48 -7.60 -19.06
CA LYS A 546 15.98 -8.34 -20.24
C LYS A 546 14.48 -8.56 -20.06
N THR A 547 13.73 -8.31 -21.12
CA THR A 547 12.28 -8.56 -21.12
C THR A 547 11.85 -9.16 -22.45
N PHE A 548 10.87 -10.05 -22.39
CA PHE A 548 10.23 -10.57 -23.58
C PHE A 548 8.72 -10.77 -23.40
N GLY A 549 8.01 -10.75 -24.52
CA GLY A 549 6.59 -11.03 -24.64
C GLY A 549 6.25 -11.51 -26.05
N TYR A 550 4.98 -11.70 -26.31
CA TYR A 550 4.50 -12.14 -27.61
C TYR A 550 3.79 -10.99 -28.32
N ASN A 551 4.08 -10.83 -29.61
CA ASN A 551 3.38 -9.87 -30.45
C ASN A 551 1.96 -10.39 -30.70
N ASP A 552 0.95 -9.67 -30.24
CA ASP A 552 -0.48 -10.02 -30.36
C ASP A 552 -0.77 -11.48 -29.94
N GLY A 553 -0.14 -11.92 -28.84
CA GLY A 553 -0.29 -13.30 -28.33
C GLY A 553 0.31 -14.42 -29.20
N ASN A 554 0.97 -14.08 -30.30
CA ASN A 554 1.55 -15.07 -31.22
C ASN A 554 2.85 -15.68 -30.68
N ILE A 555 2.82 -16.91 -30.20
CA ILE A 555 3.97 -17.62 -29.63
C ILE A 555 5.17 -17.76 -30.62
N ASN A 556 4.94 -17.60 -31.90
CA ASN A 556 6.01 -17.66 -32.90
C ASN A 556 6.61 -16.28 -33.22
N ASP A 557 6.05 -15.21 -32.69
CA ASP A 557 6.52 -13.83 -32.86
C ASP A 557 6.88 -13.22 -31.51
N VAL A 558 8.15 -13.42 -31.11
CA VAL A 558 8.66 -13.06 -29.81
C VAL A 558 9.34 -11.69 -29.85
N LEU A 559 8.87 -10.76 -29.06
CA LEU A 559 9.49 -9.47 -28.83
C LEU A 559 10.50 -9.58 -27.69
N ASN A 560 11.77 -9.29 -27.95
CA ASN A 560 12.85 -9.36 -26.96
C ASN A 560 13.60 -8.04 -26.90
N PHE A 561 13.83 -7.55 -25.68
CA PHE A 561 14.60 -6.34 -25.43
C PHE A 561 15.63 -6.57 -24.32
N ASN A 562 16.80 -5.95 -24.49
CA ASN A 562 17.87 -5.98 -23.51
C ASN A 562 18.40 -4.56 -23.29
N ARG A 563 18.72 -4.24 -22.05
CA ARG A 563 19.27 -2.95 -21.68
C ARG A 563 20.21 -3.08 -20.50
N ASP A 564 21.32 -2.34 -20.56
CA ASP A 564 22.26 -2.20 -19.45
C ASP A 564 22.36 -0.71 -19.07
N TYR A 565 22.38 -0.43 -17.76
CA TYR A 565 22.60 0.92 -17.25
C TYR A 565 23.28 0.88 -15.88
N GLY A 566 23.94 1.99 -15.52
CA GLY A 566 24.60 2.13 -14.24
C GLY A 566 24.21 3.43 -13.55
N PHE A 567 24.13 3.39 -12.22
CA PHE A 567 23.81 4.54 -11.38
C PHE A 567 24.79 4.66 -10.23
N THR A 568 25.25 5.89 -9.97
CA THR A 568 26.17 6.20 -8.87
C THR A 568 25.51 7.18 -7.89
N ALA A 569 25.41 6.75 -6.63
CA ALA A 569 24.74 7.48 -5.57
C ALA A 569 25.70 7.83 -4.43
N PRO A 570 26.18 9.07 -4.35
CA PRO A 570 26.81 9.57 -3.14
C PRO A 570 25.76 9.80 -2.05
N SER A 571 26.16 9.62 -0.78
CA SER A 571 25.35 10.03 0.36
C SER A 571 26.20 10.54 1.50
N ILE A 572 25.63 11.46 2.26
CA ILE A 572 26.19 11.97 3.52
C ILE A 572 25.06 12.17 4.53
N ASN A 573 25.23 11.61 5.70
CA ASN A 573 24.34 11.80 6.85
C ASN A 573 25.17 12.37 8.01
N ILE A 574 24.71 13.45 8.61
CA ILE A 574 25.38 14.15 9.71
C ILE A 574 24.41 14.19 10.88
N LYS A 575 24.87 13.72 12.05
CA LYS A 575 24.20 13.88 13.34
C LYS A 575 25.09 14.74 14.24
N TYR A 576 24.60 15.92 14.63
CA TYR A 576 25.34 16.88 15.44
C TYR A 576 24.67 17.08 16.80
N PHE A 577 25.39 16.83 17.88
CA PHE A 577 24.90 16.95 19.23
C PHE A 577 25.12 18.39 19.75
N LEU A 578 24.02 19.10 20.03
CA LEU A 578 24.05 20.41 20.70
C LEU A 578 24.29 20.25 22.20
N ASP A 579 23.68 19.24 22.78
CA ASP A 579 23.82 18.77 24.16
C ASP A 579 23.35 17.30 24.25
N ASP A 580 23.27 16.71 25.43
CA ASP A 580 22.92 15.30 25.68
C ASP A 580 21.46 14.97 25.22
N ASN A 581 20.61 15.98 25.19
CA ASN A 581 19.19 15.83 24.85
C ASN A 581 18.83 16.37 23.46
N THR A 582 19.71 17.21 22.87
CA THR A 582 19.39 17.94 21.65
C THR A 582 20.35 17.59 20.52
N GLN A 583 19.80 17.18 19.38
CA GLN A 583 20.59 16.90 18.19
C GLN A 583 19.98 17.51 16.92
N LEU A 584 20.86 17.79 15.96
CA LEU A 584 20.49 18.18 14.59
C LEU A 584 20.90 17.07 13.64
N ARG A 585 20.08 16.83 12.64
CA ARG A 585 20.49 15.96 11.52
C ARG A 585 20.45 16.72 10.22
N GLY A 586 21.36 16.38 9.33
CA GLY A 586 21.38 16.86 7.95
C GLY A 586 21.78 15.70 7.03
N SER A 587 21.07 15.51 5.95
CA SER A 587 21.35 14.41 5.01
C SER A 587 21.23 14.89 3.56
N PHE A 588 22.14 14.42 2.73
CA PHE A 588 22.03 14.43 1.28
C PHE A 588 22.27 13.02 0.75
N TYR A 589 21.41 12.55 -0.13
CA TYR A 589 21.60 11.25 -0.78
C TYR A 589 20.90 11.20 -2.13
N ARG A 590 21.46 10.42 -3.04
CA ARG A 590 20.80 10.07 -4.30
C ARG A 590 20.15 8.69 -4.17
N SER A 591 19.01 8.53 -4.81
CA SER A 591 18.26 7.27 -4.87
C SER A 591 17.64 7.10 -6.25
N LEU A 592 17.21 5.88 -6.55
CA LEU A 592 16.48 5.56 -7.78
C LEU A 592 15.23 4.73 -7.47
N SER A 593 14.31 4.70 -8.41
CA SER A 593 13.27 3.65 -8.49
C SER A 593 13.16 3.18 -9.92
N ARG A 594 13.25 1.87 -10.11
CA ARG A 594 13.17 1.25 -11.43
C ARG A 594 11.76 1.30 -11.97
N PRO A 595 11.55 1.39 -13.30
CA PRO A 595 10.23 1.32 -13.91
C PRO A 595 9.46 0.08 -13.49
N GLY A 596 8.14 0.15 -13.45
CA GLY A 596 7.28 -1.00 -13.23
C GLY A 596 7.52 -2.07 -14.30
N PHE A 597 7.42 -3.35 -13.93
CA PHE A 597 7.63 -4.44 -14.90
C PHE A 597 6.61 -4.39 -16.04
N GLY A 598 5.34 -4.10 -15.75
CA GLY A 598 4.31 -3.91 -16.76
C GLY A 598 4.55 -2.70 -17.67
N GLU A 599 5.12 -1.60 -17.12
CA GLU A 599 5.47 -0.40 -17.90
C GLU A 599 6.57 -0.67 -18.95
N THR A 600 7.42 -1.67 -18.71
CA THR A 600 8.51 -2.08 -19.61
C THR A 600 8.19 -3.33 -20.41
N ALA A 601 7.06 -3.99 -20.17
CA ALA A 601 6.72 -5.24 -20.81
C ALA A 601 6.46 -5.07 -22.31
N PRO A 602 7.12 -5.84 -23.18
CA PRO A 602 6.96 -5.71 -24.62
C PRO A 602 5.74 -6.49 -25.13
N ILE A 603 4.61 -6.31 -24.47
CA ILE A 603 3.33 -6.84 -24.93
C ILE A 603 2.65 -5.77 -25.77
N ALA A 604 2.20 -6.15 -26.93
CA ALA A 604 1.49 -5.26 -27.86
C ALA A 604 0.05 -5.75 -28.03
N ASP A 605 -0.88 -4.88 -27.68
CA ASP A 605 -2.27 -5.02 -28.06
C ASP A 605 -2.47 -4.19 -29.34
N ILE A 606 -2.76 -4.85 -30.45
CA ILE A 606 -2.75 -4.23 -31.77
C ILE A 606 -4.13 -4.35 -32.39
N SER A 607 -4.71 -3.22 -32.74
CA SER A 607 -5.91 -3.14 -33.54
C SER A 607 -5.59 -2.59 -34.94
N GLU A 608 -5.95 -3.35 -35.99
CA GLU A 608 -5.84 -2.91 -37.37
C GLU A 608 -7.13 -2.18 -37.79
N ASN A 609 -7.03 -0.95 -38.28
CA ASN A 609 -8.15 -0.29 -38.94
C ASN A 609 -8.42 -0.99 -40.27
N GLU A 610 -9.52 -1.70 -40.36
CA GLU A 610 -9.92 -2.50 -41.54
C GLU A 610 -9.68 -1.76 -42.87
N GLY A 611 -8.77 -2.30 -43.66
CA GLY A 611 -8.46 -1.86 -45.02
C GLY A 611 -7.49 -0.70 -45.18
N SER A 612 -6.78 -0.24 -44.13
CA SER A 612 -5.88 0.93 -44.21
C SER A 612 -4.39 0.65 -43.97
N ASN A 613 -3.98 -0.54 -43.55
CA ASN A 613 -2.63 -0.82 -43.01
C ASN A 613 -2.18 0.18 -41.91
N GLN A 614 -3.12 0.69 -41.17
CA GLN A 614 -2.89 1.59 -40.04
C GLN A 614 -3.17 0.82 -38.77
N PHE A 615 -2.18 0.76 -37.90
CA PHE A 615 -2.29 0.09 -36.61
C PHE A 615 -2.45 1.14 -35.50
N ARG A 616 -3.34 0.86 -34.56
CA ARG A 616 -3.41 1.49 -33.25
C ARG A 616 -3.12 0.42 -32.22
N GLY A 617 -2.54 0.80 -31.09
CA GLY A 617 -2.31 -0.19 -30.05
C GLY A 617 -1.62 0.37 -28.83
N SER A 618 -1.50 -0.47 -27.82
CA SER A 618 -0.76 -0.19 -26.61
C SER A 618 0.44 -1.14 -26.47
N MET A 619 1.54 -0.65 -25.90
CA MET A 619 2.72 -1.44 -25.60
C MET A 619 3.53 -0.79 -24.48
N GLY A 620 4.06 -1.60 -23.56
CA GLY A 620 5.06 -1.12 -22.60
C GLY A 620 6.34 -0.63 -23.31
N ASN A 621 7.11 0.21 -22.63
CA ASN A 621 8.33 0.81 -23.17
C ASN A 621 9.58 0.23 -22.49
N PRO A 622 10.30 -0.71 -23.13
CA PRO A 622 11.52 -1.30 -22.57
C PRO A 622 12.69 -0.30 -22.42
N ASP A 623 12.62 0.86 -23.06
CA ASP A 623 13.65 1.90 -23.04
C ASP A 623 13.48 2.92 -21.87
N LEU A 624 12.53 2.70 -20.98
CA LEU A 624 12.31 3.56 -19.82
C LEU A 624 13.54 3.64 -18.90
N GLU A 625 13.92 4.85 -18.53
CA GLU A 625 14.95 5.12 -17.53
C GLU A 625 14.36 5.07 -16.11
N PRO A 626 15.14 4.66 -15.12
CA PRO A 626 14.72 4.76 -13.73
C PRO A 626 14.39 6.22 -13.34
N TYR A 627 13.44 6.38 -12.42
CA TYR A 627 13.33 7.61 -11.67
C TYR A 627 14.64 7.84 -10.92
N GLU A 628 15.17 9.04 -10.95
CA GLU A 628 16.33 9.45 -10.17
C GLU A 628 15.94 10.58 -9.23
N ALA A 629 16.42 10.54 -7.99
CA ALA A 629 16.10 11.57 -7.01
C ALA A 629 17.33 12.07 -6.26
N ASP A 630 17.45 13.40 -6.18
CA ASP A 630 18.33 14.10 -5.26
C ASP A 630 17.52 14.52 -4.03
N ASN A 631 17.97 14.08 -2.85
CA ASN A 631 17.22 14.21 -1.61
C ASN A 631 18.00 15.02 -0.59
N LEU A 632 17.32 15.94 0.09
CA LEU A 632 17.85 16.75 1.17
C LEU A 632 16.94 16.64 2.40
N ASP A 633 17.51 16.37 3.55
CA ASP A 633 16.82 16.32 4.84
C ASP A 633 17.54 17.16 5.88
N PHE A 634 16.76 17.83 6.72
CA PHE A 634 17.25 18.50 7.93
C PHE A 634 16.24 18.32 9.04
N SER A 635 16.73 17.96 10.27
CA SER A 635 15.87 17.88 11.46
C SER A 635 16.52 18.48 12.70
N TYR A 636 15.67 19.00 13.56
CA TYR A 636 15.95 19.34 14.97
C TYR A 636 15.21 18.31 15.83
N GLU A 637 15.91 17.70 16.78
CA GLU A 637 15.38 16.64 17.62
C GLU A 637 15.77 16.91 19.09
N TYR A 638 14.77 16.86 19.97
CA TYR A 638 14.91 16.99 21.41
C TYR A 638 14.36 15.76 22.11
N TYR A 639 15.15 15.12 22.92
CA TYR A 639 14.84 13.91 23.67
C TYR A 639 15.11 14.12 25.16
N ASP A 640 14.06 14.06 25.96
CA ASP A 640 14.13 14.11 27.41
C ASP A 640 13.33 12.96 28.02
N ASP A 641 13.51 12.65 29.29
CA ASP A 641 12.73 11.59 29.93
C ASP A 641 11.25 11.97 29.97
N GLY A 642 10.43 11.18 29.28
CA GLY A 642 9.01 11.41 29.13
C GLY A 642 8.59 12.53 28.14
N PHE A 643 9.54 13.15 27.41
CA PHE A 643 9.20 14.15 26.40
C PHE A 643 10.14 14.06 25.18
N VAL A 644 9.56 13.88 23.99
CA VAL A 644 10.31 13.90 22.73
C VAL A 644 9.63 14.87 21.77
N PHE A 645 10.43 15.72 21.14
CA PHE A 645 9.99 16.60 20.07
C PHE A 645 10.96 16.53 18.90
N THR A 646 10.43 16.26 17.69
CA THR A 646 11.22 16.33 16.46
C THR A 646 10.52 17.19 15.42
N ALA A 647 11.30 18.00 14.72
CA ALA A 647 10.85 18.83 13.61
C ALA A 647 11.83 18.67 12.44
N GLY A 648 11.35 18.24 11.30
CA GLY A 648 12.14 17.99 10.11
C GLY A 648 11.59 18.70 8.88
N VAL A 649 12.48 18.99 7.94
CA VAL A 649 12.17 19.47 6.59
C VAL A 649 12.85 18.54 5.61
N PHE A 650 12.15 18.13 4.57
CA PHE A 650 12.72 17.34 3.48
C PHE A 650 12.39 17.96 2.12
N TYR A 651 13.30 17.78 1.18
CA TYR A 651 13.12 18.17 -0.22
C TYR A 651 13.59 17.03 -1.12
N LYS A 652 12.80 16.74 -2.14
CA LYS A 652 13.10 15.74 -3.18
C LYS A 652 12.97 16.41 -4.54
N ASP A 653 14.00 16.25 -5.36
CA ASP A 653 14.03 16.63 -6.77
C ASP A 653 14.12 15.34 -7.60
N ILE A 654 13.09 15.09 -8.41
CA ILE A 654 12.89 13.80 -9.08
C ILE A 654 12.91 14.01 -10.59
N GLU A 655 13.85 13.37 -11.25
CA GLU A 655 13.97 13.36 -12.70
C GLU A 655 13.41 12.04 -13.28
N ASN A 656 13.19 12.01 -14.60
CA ASN A 656 12.72 10.84 -15.36
C ASN A 656 11.37 10.30 -14.89
N THR A 657 10.47 11.15 -14.43
CA THR A 657 9.12 10.74 -14.02
C THR A 657 8.40 10.07 -15.20
N ILE A 658 7.85 8.86 -14.94
CA ILE A 658 7.21 8.04 -15.98
C ILE A 658 5.72 8.36 -16.03
N TYR A 659 5.24 8.64 -17.23
CA TYR A 659 3.81 8.87 -17.52
C TYR A 659 3.37 8.08 -18.75
N PRO A 660 2.08 7.70 -18.82
CA PRO A 660 1.47 7.22 -20.05
C PRO A 660 1.57 8.30 -21.15
N ARG A 661 1.81 7.89 -22.36
CA ARG A 661 1.95 8.79 -23.51
C ARG A 661 1.44 8.15 -24.79
N ILE A 662 0.72 8.92 -25.58
CA ILE A 662 0.37 8.53 -26.93
C ILE A 662 1.39 9.09 -27.91
N LEU A 663 1.97 8.20 -28.70
CA LEU A 663 2.95 8.55 -29.73
C LEU A 663 2.34 8.32 -31.12
N ALA A 664 2.34 9.36 -31.95
CA ALA A 664 1.89 9.24 -33.34
C ALA A 664 3.03 8.78 -34.26
N ASN A 665 2.68 7.94 -35.26
CA ASN A 665 3.58 7.51 -36.34
C ASN A 665 4.88 6.83 -35.85
N GLN A 666 4.74 5.89 -34.93
CA GLN A 666 5.88 5.12 -34.40
C GLN A 666 6.03 3.77 -35.11
N THR A 667 7.25 3.25 -35.17
CA THR A 667 7.55 1.89 -35.64
C THR A 667 8.27 1.14 -34.55
N ILE A 668 7.64 0.10 -33.99
CA ILE A 668 8.19 -0.75 -32.94
C ILE A 668 8.05 -2.21 -33.34
N GLY A 669 9.12 -3.00 -33.23
CA GLY A 669 9.11 -4.41 -33.65
C GLY A 669 8.86 -4.63 -35.14
N GLY A 670 9.01 -3.59 -35.98
CA GLY A 670 8.70 -3.64 -37.41
C GLY A 670 7.23 -3.31 -37.76
N ILE A 671 6.39 -3.03 -36.75
CA ILE A 671 5.00 -2.62 -36.93
C ILE A 671 4.91 -1.10 -36.91
N PHE A 672 4.20 -0.52 -37.86
CA PHE A 672 3.96 0.92 -37.94
C PHE A 672 2.62 1.26 -37.26
N PHE A 673 2.70 1.96 -36.15
CA PHE A 673 1.53 2.49 -35.44
C PHE A 673 1.26 3.91 -35.86
N THR A 674 0.06 4.20 -36.27
CA THR A 674 -0.42 5.58 -36.45
C THR A 674 -0.63 6.26 -35.10
N GLU A 675 -0.97 5.46 -34.08
CA GLU A 675 -1.20 5.86 -32.72
C GLU A 675 -0.78 4.71 -31.80
N LEU A 676 0.19 4.97 -30.90
CA LEU A 676 0.71 4.00 -29.96
C LEU A 676 0.62 4.58 -28.55
N GLU A 677 -0.17 3.95 -27.72
CA GLU A 677 -0.19 4.19 -26.30
C GLU A 677 0.98 3.48 -25.63
N THR A 678 1.77 4.20 -24.88
CA THR A 678 2.98 3.68 -24.22
C THR A 678 3.35 4.53 -23.01
N TYR A 679 4.47 4.21 -22.38
CA TYR A 679 5.03 4.99 -21.26
C TYR A 679 6.27 5.76 -21.71
N ALA A 680 6.53 6.91 -21.09
CA ALA A 680 7.71 7.70 -21.37
C ALA A 680 8.24 8.40 -20.11
N ASN A 681 9.57 8.60 -20.05
CA ASN A 681 10.21 9.49 -19.10
C ASN A 681 9.95 10.95 -19.55
N ALA A 682 8.76 11.43 -19.29
CA ALA A 682 8.26 12.67 -19.86
C ALA A 682 8.18 13.83 -18.85
N GLY A 683 8.70 13.64 -17.62
CA GLY A 683 8.51 14.63 -16.57
C GLY A 683 9.63 14.78 -15.56
N SER A 684 9.47 15.81 -14.75
CA SER A 684 10.22 16.05 -13.52
C SER A 684 9.24 16.40 -12.41
N SER A 685 9.61 16.11 -11.18
CA SER A 685 8.75 16.36 -10.02
C SER A 685 9.57 16.87 -8.85
N SER A 686 8.96 17.69 -8.02
CA SER A 686 9.59 18.12 -6.76
C SER A 686 8.61 18.02 -5.60
N ILE A 687 9.13 17.71 -4.42
CA ILE A 687 8.35 17.63 -3.18
C ILE A 687 9.11 18.34 -2.07
N LEU A 688 8.42 19.24 -1.39
CA LEU A 688 8.88 19.86 -0.15
C LEU A 688 7.94 19.48 0.99
N GLY A 689 8.47 19.05 2.13
CA GLY A 689 7.62 18.72 3.28
C GLY A 689 8.23 19.06 4.62
N ILE A 690 7.35 19.19 5.61
CA ILE A 690 7.67 19.42 7.02
C ILE A 690 7.06 18.28 7.82
N GLU A 691 7.85 17.63 8.66
CA GLU A 691 7.43 16.59 9.59
C GLU A 691 7.59 17.08 11.03
N LEU A 692 6.55 16.93 11.83
CA LEU A 692 6.57 17.20 13.28
C LEU A 692 6.19 15.93 14.02
N ASN A 693 6.90 15.65 15.12
CA ASN A 693 6.65 14.52 15.99
C ASN A 693 6.71 15.00 17.45
N LEU A 694 5.77 14.61 18.26
CA LEU A 694 5.67 14.93 19.69
C LEU A 694 5.25 13.67 20.46
N PHE A 695 6.00 13.33 21.48
CA PHE A 695 5.59 12.39 22.50
C PHE A 695 5.72 13.06 23.87
N ALA A 696 4.72 12.90 24.73
CA ALA A 696 4.74 13.48 26.08
C ALA A 696 4.06 12.54 27.08
N GLU A 697 4.75 12.22 28.15
CA GLU A 697 4.17 11.68 29.37
C GLU A 697 3.48 12.81 30.13
N LEU A 698 2.24 12.61 30.54
CA LEU A 698 1.41 13.66 31.12
C LEU A 698 1.32 13.58 32.67
N ASP A 699 2.15 12.73 33.28
CA ASP A 699 2.13 12.43 34.70
C ASP A 699 2.32 13.70 35.57
N ASN A 700 3.14 14.66 35.13
CA ASN A 700 3.38 15.93 35.83
C ASN A 700 2.30 17.01 35.56
N TYR A 701 1.40 16.79 34.62
CA TYR A 701 0.41 17.79 34.15
C TYR A 701 -1.01 17.44 34.53
N LEU A 702 -1.29 16.16 34.77
CA LEU A 702 -2.62 15.65 35.12
C LEU A 702 -2.64 15.14 36.58
N PRO A 703 -3.80 15.16 37.26
CA PRO A 703 -3.93 14.69 38.64
C PRO A 703 -3.83 13.15 38.79
N LEU A 704 -3.73 12.43 37.67
CA LEU A 704 -3.61 10.99 37.61
C LEU A 704 -2.41 10.63 36.72
N ASP A 705 -1.48 9.82 37.24
CA ASP A 705 -0.36 9.33 36.48
C ASP A 705 -0.74 8.22 35.51
N GLY A 706 0.09 8.00 34.50
CA GLY A 706 -0.09 6.95 33.47
C GLY A 706 -0.65 7.44 32.16
N PHE A 707 -1.00 8.74 32.05
CA PHE A 707 -1.43 9.33 30.81
C PHE A 707 -0.25 9.73 29.92
N PHE A 708 -0.41 9.51 28.60
CA PHE A 708 0.54 10.01 27.61
C PHE A 708 -0.18 10.49 26.34
N ALA A 709 0.49 11.30 25.56
CA ALA A 709 0.06 11.77 24.26
C ALA A 709 1.18 11.58 23.24
N ALA A 710 0.84 11.08 22.05
CA ALA A 710 1.71 11.06 20.90
C ALA A 710 1.01 11.76 19.74
N PHE A 711 1.70 12.68 19.09
CA PHE A 711 1.17 13.42 17.93
C PHE A 711 2.24 13.50 16.85
N ASN A 712 1.86 13.22 15.62
CA ASN A 712 2.71 13.53 14.47
C ASN A 712 1.89 14.15 13.34
N THR A 713 2.55 14.96 12.55
CA THR A 713 1.96 15.51 11.34
C THR A 713 3.02 15.72 10.26
N THR A 714 2.59 15.55 9.03
CA THR A 714 3.38 15.85 7.83
C THR A 714 2.58 16.82 6.98
N LEU A 715 3.21 17.93 6.64
CA LEU A 715 2.71 18.92 5.69
C LEU A 715 3.63 18.88 4.49
N SER A 716 3.10 18.60 3.32
CA SER A 716 3.88 18.46 2.10
C SER A 716 3.19 19.12 0.91
N ASP A 717 4.01 19.65 0.01
CA ASP A 717 3.58 20.24 -1.25
C ASP A 717 4.45 19.63 -2.35
N GLY A 718 3.83 19.18 -3.42
CA GLY A 718 4.53 18.50 -4.50
C GLY A 718 3.87 18.73 -5.85
N GLU A 719 4.72 18.97 -6.85
CA GLU A 719 4.31 19.22 -8.22
C GLU A 719 5.01 18.26 -9.17
N SER A 720 4.29 17.88 -10.21
CA SER A 720 4.82 17.14 -11.35
C SER A 720 4.64 17.95 -12.63
N ASN A 721 5.72 18.11 -13.36
CA ASN A 721 5.70 18.69 -14.70
C ASN A 721 5.88 17.56 -15.70
N PHE A 722 4.96 17.41 -16.64
CA PHE A 722 5.06 16.39 -17.67
C PHE A 722 4.82 16.96 -19.06
N ASP A 723 5.56 16.43 -20.02
CA ASP A 723 5.47 16.80 -21.44
C ASP A 723 4.63 15.74 -22.18
N THR A 724 3.47 16.13 -22.63
CA THR A 724 2.57 15.28 -23.40
C THR A 724 2.91 15.22 -24.89
N GLY A 725 3.94 15.97 -25.33
CA GLY A 725 4.27 16.16 -26.74
C GLY A 725 3.46 17.30 -27.42
N LEU A 726 2.45 17.82 -26.76
CA LEU A 726 1.63 18.97 -27.19
C LEU A 726 1.83 20.19 -26.28
N GLY A 727 2.47 20.00 -25.14
CA GLY A 727 2.78 21.04 -24.15
C GLY A 727 3.19 20.44 -22.82
N THR A 728 3.81 21.28 -21.98
CA THR A 728 4.17 20.92 -20.61
C THR A 728 3.06 21.35 -19.66
N PHE A 729 2.65 20.47 -18.77
CA PHE A 729 1.61 20.67 -17.78
C PHE A 729 2.17 20.46 -16.37
N THR A 730 1.68 21.25 -15.44
CA THR A 730 1.99 21.10 -14.00
C THR A 730 0.74 20.64 -13.28
N ILE A 731 0.85 19.54 -12.56
CA ILE A 731 -0.22 18.94 -11.74
C ILE A 731 0.29 18.70 -10.33
N PRO A 732 -0.58 18.57 -9.32
CA PRO A 732 -0.20 18.06 -8.01
C PRO A 732 0.50 16.70 -8.14
N PHE A 733 1.49 16.44 -7.29
CA PHE A 733 2.14 15.14 -7.29
C PHE A 733 1.14 14.03 -6.93
N ARG A 734 1.05 13.00 -7.76
CA ARG A 734 0.07 11.92 -7.63
C ARG A 734 0.27 11.14 -6.32
N LYS A 735 -0.82 10.81 -5.61
CA LYS A 735 -0.84 10.10 -4.32
C LYS A 735 -0.24 10.89 -3.14
N LEU A 736 0.10 12.14 -3.31
CA LEU A 736 0.59 13.02 -2.25
C LEU A 736 -0.58 13.70 -1.54
N SER A 737 -0.81 13.34 -0.28
CA SER A 737 -1.64 14.12 0.63
C SER A 737 -0.86 15.30 1.19
N GLU A 738 -1.39 16.51 1.06
CA GLU A 738 -0.73 17.71 1.59
C GLU A 738 -0.68 17.72 3.13
N GLU A 739 -1.65 17.11 3.79
CA GLU A 739 -1.75 17.08 5.25
C GLU A 739 -2.03 15.66 5.74
N ASN A 740 -1.13 15.10 6.56
CA ASN A 740 -1.34 13.87 7.32
C ASN A 740 -1.12 14.16 8.79
N ALA A 741 -1.98 13.68 9.67
CA ALA A 741 -1.84 13.87 11.10
C ALA A 741 -2.35 12.65 11.89
N ASN A 742 -1.62 12.27 12.91
CA ASN A 742 -1.98 11.20 13.83
C ASN A 742 -1.92 11.71 15.26
N LEU A 743 -2.95 11.44 16.06
CA LEU A 743 -2.99 11.72 17.49
C LEU A 743 -3.34 10.45 18.25
N SER A 744 -2.51 10.08 19.20
CA SER A 744 -2.79 9.02 20.17
C SER A 744 -2.83 9.59 21.57
N LEU A 745 -3.93 9.34 22.28
CA LEU A 745 -4.09 9.64 23.69
C LEU A 745 -4.19 8.33 24.45
N GLY A 746 -3.28 8.09 25.37
CA GLY A 746 -3.19 6.82 26.06
C GLY A 746 -3.16 6.95 27.60
N TYR A 747 -3.58 5.86 28.23
CA TYR A 747 -3.43 5.62 29.66
C TYR A 747 -2.78 4.23 29.85
N ASP A 748 -1.60 4.20 30.42
CA ASP A 748 -0.84 2.95 30.65
C ASP A 748 -0.32 2.97 32.10
N LYS A 749 -1.07 2.34 33.01
CA LYS A 749 -0.70 2.20 34.41
C LYS A 749 -1.31 0.97 35.06
N GLY A 750 -0.46 0.19 35.70
CA GLY A 750 -0.87 -1.00 36.47
C GLY A 750 -1.45 -2.08 35.56
N LYS A 751 -2.74 -2.39 35.73
CA LYS A 751 -3.42 -3.47 34.98
C LYS A 751 -4.16 -2.98 33.73
N ILE A 752 -4.17 -1.68 33.46
CA ILE A 752 -4.96 -1.09 32.40
C ILE A 752 -4.03 -0.37 31.42
N ASP A 753 -4.12 -0.71 30.15
CA ASP A 753 -3.59 0.03 29.04
C ASP A 753 -4.78 0.36 28.11
N ALA A 754 -5.00 1.63 27.82
CA ALA A 754 -6.08 2.07 26.95
C ALA A 754 -5.63 3.22 26.06
N ARG A 755 -6.10 3.26 24.81
CA ARG A 755 -5.68 4.21 23.80
C ARG A 755 -6.80 4.60 22.87
N LEU A 756 -6.91 5.89 22.60
CA LEU A 756 -7.68 6.46 21.51
C LEU A 756 -6.71 6.98 20.45
N ALA A 757 -6.83 6.50 19.23
CA ALA A 757 -6.08 6.98 18.09
C ALA A 757 -6.99 7.70 17.10
N VAL A 758 -6.53 8.83 16.59
CA VAL A 758 -7.20 9.62 15.55
C VAL A 758 -6.24 9.77 14.39
N ASN A 759 -6.67 9.34 13.20
CA ASN A 759 -5.86 9.44 11.99
C ASN A 759 -6.58 10.35 11.00
N TYR A 760 -5.85 11.32 10.45
CA TYR A 760 -6.34 12.24 9.44
C TYR A 760 -5.41 12.28 8.23
N ARG A 761 -5.99 12.30 7.04
CA ARG A 761 -5.32 12.46 5.76
C ARG A 761 -6.15 13.38 4.88
N SER A 762 -5.53 14.43 4.30
CA SER A 762 -6.23 15.30 3.34
C SER A 762 -6.47 14.58 2.01
N SER A 763 -7.33 15.16 1.18
CA SER A 763 -7.56 14.71 -0.19
C SER A 763 -6.27 14.76 -1.03
N TYR A 764 -6.19 13.91 -2.06
CA TYR A 764 -5.06 13.89 -2.99
C TYR A 764 -5.49 13.48 -4.40
N LEU A 765 -4.66 13.85 -5.37
CA LEU A 765 -4.77 13.38 -6.75
C LEU A 765 -4.51 11.87 -6.82
N ASP A 766 -5.51 11.09 -7.19
CA ASP A 766 -5.43 9.64 -7.28
C ASP A 766 -5.03 9.15 -8.68
N TYR A 767 -5.73 9.66 -9.69
CA TYR A 767 -5.68 9.10 -11.02
C TYR A 767 -5.91 10.18 -12.10
N LEU A 768 -5.22 10.09 -13.23
CA LEU A 768 -5.21 11.12 -14.29
C LEU A 768 -6.22 10.85 -15.43
N GLY A 769 -7.23 10.07 -15.21
CA GLY A 769 -8.16 9.71 -16.26
C GLY A 769 -7.71 8.51 -17.09
N ASP A 770 -8.46 8.11 -18.11
CA ASP A 770 -8.05 7.00 -18.95
C ASP A 770 -6.77 7.32 -19.71
N GLU A 771 -5.83 6.41 -19.60
CA GLU A 771 -4.43 6.63 -19.94
C GLU A 771 -4.25 6.66 -21.46
N GLY A 772 -4.79 7.67 -22.14
CA GLY A 772 -4.33 7.95 -23.48
C GLY A 772 -5.34 8.36 -24.55
N GLU A 773 -6.48 7.72 -24.72
CA GLU A 773 -7.37 8.03 -25.86
C GLU A 773 -7.95 9.44 -25.80
N ASP A 774 -8.30 9.93 -24.61
CA ASP A 774 -9.04 11.18 -24.46
C ASP A 774 -8.17 12.44 -24.34
N LEU A 775 -6.88 12.28 -24.02
CA LEU A 775 -5.95 13.41 -24.00
C LEU A 775 -5.71 14.02 -25.40
N LEU A 776 -5.88 13.22 -26.46
CA LEU A 776 -5.74 13.68 -27.84
C LEU A 776 -7.05 14.18 -28.45
N ASP A 777 -8.17 13.55 -28.16
CA ASP A 777 -9.48 13.90 -28.73
C ASP A 777 -10.10 15.15 -28.10
N SER A 778 -9.84 15.40 -26.81
CA SER A 778 -10.44 16.52 -26.08
C SER A 778 -9.68 17.86 -26.19
N GLY A 779 -8.59 17.93 -26.97
CA GLY A 779 -7.80 19.14 -27.12
C GLY A 779 -7.26 19.67 -25.79
N PHE A 780 -6.79 18.75 -24.89
CA PHE A 780 -6.23 19.10 -23.59
C PHE A 780 -7.13 19.90 -22.63
N ASN A 781 -8.40 19.67 -22.61
CA ASN A 781 -9.07 19.76 -21.34
C ASN A 781 -8.56 18.57 -20.54
N TYR A 782 -7.80 18.83 -19.45
CA TYR A 782 -7.53 17.79 -18.45
C TYR A 782 -8.84 17.05 -18.22
N GLY A 783 -8.96 15.86 -18.81
CA GLY A 783 -10.18 15.13 -18.82
C GLY A 783 -10.67 14.91 -17.41
N PHE A 784 -11.10 13.84 -17.02
CA PHE A 784 -11.51 13.60 -15.67
C PHE A 784 -10.29 13.24 -14.80
N ILE A 785 -9.96 14.11 -13.83
CA ILE A 785 -8.93 13.87 -12.81
C ILE A 785 -9.63 13.36 -11.58
N ARG A 786 -9.29 12.14 -11.13
CA ARG A 786 -9.87 11.55 -9.92
C ARG A 786 -9.09 11.96 -8.69
N PHE A 787 -9.83 12.35 -7.66
CA PHE A 787 -9.31 12.63 -6.32
C PHE A 787 -9.86 11.61 -5.33
N THR A 788 -9.02 11.20 -4.39
CA THR A 788 -9.47 10.58 -3.14
C THR A 788 -9.75 11.68 -2.13
N ASP A 789 -10.90 11.63 -1.47
CA ASP A 789 -11.33 12.64 -0.48
C ASP A 789 -10.51 12.52 0.81
N ASP A 790 -10.69 13.51 1.70
CA ASP A 790 -10.08 13.46 3.04
C ASP A 790 -10.59 12.24 3.82
N TYR A 791 -9.76 11.74 4.73
CA TYR A 791 -10.10 10.59 5.57
C TYR A 791 -9.81 10.88 7.04
N LEU A 792 -10.80 10.66 7.90
CA LEU A 792 -10.66 10.82 9.34
C LEU A 792 -11.22 9.59 10.04
N SER A 793 -10.38 8.85 10.75
CA SER A 793 -10.79 7.66 11.52
C SER A 793 -10.50 7.78 13.01
N TYR A 794 -11.27 7.03 13.78
CA TYR A 794 -11.16 6.92 15.23
C TYR A 794 -11.04 5.44 15.59
N ASP A 795 -9.97 5.09 16.31
CA ASP A 795 -9.69 3.73 16.76
C ASP A 795 -9.50 3.73 18.27
N LEU A 796 -9.98 2.70 18.94
CA LEU A 796 -9.87 2.52 20.39
C LEU A 796 -9.28 1.16 20.69
N THR A 797 -8.28 1.12 21.57
CA THR A 797 -7.72 -0.13 22.11
C THR A 797 -7.80 -0.07 23.63
N ALA A 798 -8.16 -1.17 24.27
CA ALA A 798 -8.10 -1.33 25.71
C ALA A 798 -7.62 -2.73 26.08
N LYS A 799 -6.62 -2.82 26.96
CA LYS A 799 -6.03 -4.06 27.48
C LYS A 799 -6.18 -4.09 28.99
N TYR A 800 -6.60 -5.23 29.50
CA TYR A 800 -6.67 -5.49 30.93
C TYR A 800 -5.81 -6.69 31.30
N GLN A 801 -4.75 -6.45 32.11
CA GLN A 801 -3.87 -7.48 32.65
C GLN A 801 -4.54 -8.15 33.84
N TYR A 802 -5.08 -9.34 33.65
CA TYR A 802 -5.75 -10.10 34.70
C TYR A 802 -4.76 -10.71 35.70
N SER A 803 -3.72 -11.36 35.17
CA SER A 803 -2.58 -11.89 35.91
C SER A 803 -1.29 -11.68 35.14
N ASP A 804 -0.14 -12.05 35.68
CA ASP A 804 1.17 -11.88 35.01
C ASP A 804 1.21 -12.53 33.61
N ASN A 805 0.48 -13.63 33.44
CA ASN A 805 0.48 -14.40 32.20
C ASN A 805 -0.78 -14.23 31.33
N LEU A 806 -1.85 -13.60 31.83
CA LEU A 806 -3.15 -13.55 31.14
C LEU A 806 -3.66 -12.13 31.02
N SER A 807 -3.96 -11.72 29.80
CA SER A 807 -4.61 -10.43 29.52
C SER A 807 -5.79 -10.57 28.57
N PHE A 808 -6.68 -9.59 28.63
CA PHE A 808 -7.82 -9.41 27.73
C PHE A 808 -7.62 -8.14 26.94
N LYS A 809 -7.97 -8.15 25.65
CA LYS A 809 -7.89 -7.00 24.76
C LYS A 809 -9.24 -6.73 24.12
N PHE A 810 -9.61 -5.46 24.02
CA PHE A 810 -10.72 -4.96 23.23
C PHE A 810 -10.19 -3.94 22.22
N GLU A 811 -10.65 -4.02 20.99
CA GLU A 811 -10.32 -3.07 19.94
C GLU A 811 -11.58 -2.64 19.20
N GLY A 812 -11.65 -1.36 18.87
CA GLY A 812 -12.66 -0.80 17.98
C GLY A 812 -11.96 -0.02 16.86
N LYS A 813 -12.26 -0.35 15.61
CA LYS A 813 -11.64 0.22 14.42
C LYS A 813 -12.69 0.92 13.58
N ASN A 814 -12.32 2.07 13.00
CA ASN A 814 -13.22 2.92 12.21
C ASN A 814 -14.52 3.25 12.97
N LEU A 815 -14.43 3.62 14.25
CA LEU A 815 -15.60 3.88 15.12
C LEU A 815 -16.48 5.04 14.63
N GLY A 816 -15.95 5.89 13.76
CA GLY A 816 -16.70 6.95 13.08
C GLY A 816 -17.50 6.47 11.88
N ASN A 817 -17.38 5.20 11.52
CA ASN A 817 -17.96 4.61 10.30
C ASN A 817 -17.68 5.48 9.06
N ARG A 818 -16.43 5.94 8.91
CA ARG A 818 -16.03 6.80 7.80
C ARG A 818 -15.98 5.97 6.51
N PRO A 819 -16.76 6.32 5.47
CA PRO A 819 -16.63 5.73 4.14
C PRO A 819 -15.41 6.29 3.40
N GLU A 820 -15.02 5.65 2.32
CA GLU A 820 -14.10 6.21 1.34
C GLU A 820 -14.89 6.85 0.20
N TYR A 821 -14.45 8.04 -0.21
CA TYR A 821 -15.08 8.82 -1.25
C TYR A 821 -14.05 9.27 -2.29
N TYR A 822 -14.38 9.05 -3.53
CA TYR A 822 -13.60 9.46 -4.69
C TYR A 822 -14.46 10.32 -5.60
N TYR A 823 -13.85 11.34 -6.20
CA TYR A 823 -14.60 12.25 -7.05
C TYR A 823 -13.80 12.71 -8.26
N TRP A 824 -14.51 13.05 -9.34
CA TRP A 824 -13.94 13.58 -10.56
C TRP A 824 -13.90 15.12 -10.50
N ASN A 825 -12.70 15.69 -10.57
CA ASN A 825 -12.41 17.13 -10.61
C ASN A 825 -12.91 17.93 -9.39
N THR A 826 -14.16 17.76 -8.97
CA THR A 826 -14.81 18.46 -7.84
C THR A 826 -15.63 17.52 -7.00
N SER A 827 -15.69 17.74 -5.69
CA SER A 827 -16.32 16.83 -4.72
C SER A 827 -17.84 16.63 -4.89
N ASP A 828 -18.48 17.39 -5.78
CA ASP A 828 -19.88 17.20 -6.17
C ASP A 828 -20.07 16.21 -7.35
N ARG A 829 -19.00 15.59 -7.82
CA ARG A 829 -19.01 14.64 -8.93
C ARG A 829 -18.49 13.28 -8.46
N LEU A 830 -19.41 12.40 -8.07
CA LEU A 830 -19.09 11.05 -7.68
C LEU A 830 -18.19 10.38 -8.71
N SER A 831 -17.13 9.74 -8.24
CA SER A 831 -16.43 8.66 -8.92
C SER A 831 -16.76 7.34 -8.23
N GLN A 832 -16.48 7.24 -6.93
CA GLN A 832 -16.67 6.02 -6.15
C GLN A 832 -16.97 6.36 -4.68
N TYR A 833 -17.84 5.56 -4.06
CA TYR A 833 -18.18 5.66 -2.65
C TYR A 833 -18.23 4.27 -2.05
N ASP A 834 -17.40 4.01 -1.05
CA ASP A 834 -17.22 2.70 -0.43
C ASP A 834 -17.56 2.74 1.05
N GLU A 835 -18.35 1.78 1.51
CA GLU A 835 -18.70 1.60 2.92
C GLU A 835 -18.30 0.21 3.41
N TYR A 836 -17.70 0.15 4.61
CA TYR A 836 -17.20 -1.11 5.21
C TYR A 836 -17.71 -1.35 6.62
N GLY A 837 -18.32 -0.35 7.25
CA GLY A 837 -18.71 -0.39 8.64
C GLY A 837 -17.56 -0.24 9.63
N TYR A 838 -17.88 -0.28 10.93
CA TYR A 838 -16.89 -0.39 12.01
C TYR A 838 -16.64 -1.85 12.39
N THR A 839 -15.45 -2.11 12.95
CA THR A 839 -15.08 -3.44 13.46
C THR A 839 -14.78 -3.38 14.94
N LEU A 840 -15.29 -4.34 15.70
CA LEU A 840 -15.00 -4.55 17.12
C LEU A 840 -14.31 -5.89 17.29
N SER A 841 -13.19 -5.95 18.03
CA SER A 841 -12.47 -7.17 18.32
C SER A 841 -12.39 -7.41 19.82
N PHE A 842 -12.45 -8.67 20.22
CA PHE A 842 -12.20 -9.11 21.58
C PHE A 842 -11.21 -10.27 21.58
N GLY A 843 -10.18 -10.12 22.41
CA GLY A 843 -9.07 -11.05 22.43
C GLY A 843 -8.64 -11.50 23.82
N VAL A 844 -8.04 -12.69 23.86
CA VAL A 844 -7.38 -13.28 25.03
C VAL A 844 -5.93 -13.57 24.67
N ARG A 845 -5.01 -13.18 25.55
CA ARG A 845 -3.57 -13.36 25.38
C ARG A 845 -2.99 -14.07 26.58
N TYR A 846 -2.17 -15.06 26.31
CA TYR A 846 -1.37 -15.77 27.30
C TYR A 846 0.10 -15.64 26.93
N SER A 847 0.93 -15.23 27.89
CA SER A 847 2.38 -15.11 27.75
C SER A 847 3.06 -15.74 28.94
N TYR A 848 4.08 -16.58 28.69
CA TYR A 848 4.90 -17.23 29.69
C TYR A 848 6.37 -17.03 29.38
#